data_80760a1a7755f002d6b027b6c35a6941
#
_entry.id   80760a1a7755f002d6b027b6c35a6941
#
_cell.length_a   1.000
_cell.length_b   1.000
_cell.length_c   1.000
_cell.angle_alpha   90.00
_cell.angle_beta   90.00
_cell.angle_gamma   90.00
#
_symmetry.space_group_name_H-M   'P 1'
#
loop_
_entity.id
_entity.type
_entity.pdbx_description
1 polymer ?
#
loop_
_entity_poly.entity_id
_entity_poly.type
_entity_poly.pdbx_seq_one_letter_code
_entity_poly.pdbx_strand_id
1 'polypeptide(L)'
;MSFHFKPVLLAAIVSQTFPALAADPIPQAYQELNEVKVIGGRKVQKLGEEKIRRQALDKQMVSDESDLVRYDPGINVVEGGRSGSNGFAIRGVDKDRVAINVDGLAQAESRSSEAFQELFGAYGNFNANRNTSEPENFSEVTLNKGADSLKSGSGALGGAVNYKTKSASDYVSEEKPYHLGIKGGYIGRNSQKFSSITAAGTWLGLDALMVYTRRFGKETKNRSTEGNVEIKNKGYVYDPNKPFNPRLGPSSYVATGVARSQPDPQEWVNKSTLFKLGYNFNDRNRIGWIFEDSRTDRFTNELSNLWTSLTGDITGDYRHRQDVSYRRRSGVEYKNELEHGPWDSLKLRYDKQRIDMNTWTWDIPKNYALRGINSDVYHMFRNIRQKTAQYSVDAEKQIDFSKSVWAMQYGLGGSKNDNDNSDHSYNVRLYDPKYKTSNNQELTMLVESSSKNRFAYWNNTFQFGGNSQYRLNAGVRYDNSSSKAKDNPNYTPAIRGQIPYLGSERKHSGFSYGLGLDWKFTPHLNLLAKYSTGFRAPTSDETWLLFPHPDFYLKANPNLKAETAKNFELGLAGSGKAGNFKFSGFQTRYRNFIELTYMGVSSDDENNPRYAPLSDGTKLISSPVWQNQNRSSAWVKGLEFNGTWNLDSIGLPQGTHAGVNVSYIKGKAKQTNGQETPINALSPWSAVYNLGYDAPSKRWGINAYLTHTAAKKPSDTVHSSDDLNNPWPFAKHSKAYTLFDLTGYVNLGKYFTLRAGAYNIGNKKYYTWESLRSIREFGTVNRVDNKTHAGIERFTSPGRSYNFTLEAKF
;
A
#
# COMPACT_ATOMS: atom_id res chain seq x y z
N MET A 1 -18.74 -26.97 4.39
CA MET A 1 -18.22 -28.01 3.48
C MET A 1 -16.72 -27.80 3.33
N SER A 2 -15.92 -28.67 3.97
CA SER A 2 -14.48 -28.67 3.82
C SER A 2 -14.12 -29.32 2.49
N PHE A 3 -13.79 -28.55 1.51
CA PHE A 3 -13.21 -29.09 0.29
C PHE A 3 -11.75 -29.45 0.55
N HIS A 4 -11.47 -30.71 0.77
CA HIS A 4 -10.16 -31.28 0.72
C HIS A 4 -9.74 -31.33 -0.75
N PHE A 5 -8.89 -30.39 -1.15
CA PHE A 5 -8.24 -30.43 -2.44
C PHE A 5 -7.16 -31.53 -2.42
N LYS A 6 -7.40 -32.65 -3.09
CA LYS A 6 -6.40 -33.69 -3.30
C LYS A 6 -5.49 -33.24 -4.46
N PRO A 7 -4.19 -33.02 -4.23
CA PRO A 7 -3.28 -32.55 -5.29
C PRO A 7 -3.00 -33.57 -6.39
N VAL A 8 -3.50 -34.80 -6.25
CA VAL A 8 -3.24 -35.89 -7.19
C VAL A 8 -4.04 -35.79 -8.48
N LEU A 9 -5.15 -35.06 -8.51
CA LEU A 9 -6.00 -34.99 -9.72
C LEU A 9 -5.46 -34.01 -10.78
N LEU A 10 -4.64 -33.04 -10.40
CA LEU A 10 -4.05 -32.09 -11.36
C LEU A 10 -2.89 -32.70 -12.18
N ALA A 11 -2.18 -33.66 -11.63
CA ALA A 11 -1.10 -34.35 -12.33
C ALA A 11 -1.61 -35.35 -13.39
N ALA A 12 -2.81 -35.91 -13.20
CA ALA A 12 -3.40 -36.91 -14.08
C ALA A 12 -4.08 -36.33 -15.35
N ILE A 13 -4.53 -35.06 -15.29
CA ILE A 13 -5.17 -34.40 -16.44
C ILE A 13 -4.15 -33.88 -17.46
N VAL A 14 -2.93 -33.57 -17.02
CA VAL A 14 -1.85 -33.04 -17.89
C VAL A 14 -1.16 -34.15 -18.69
N SER A 15 -1.27 -35.42 -18.30
CA SER A 15 -0.53 -36.50 -18.93
C SER A 15 -1.17 -37.14 -20.17
N GLN A 16 -2.42 -36.80 -20.54
CA GLN A 16 -3.16 -37.51 -21.59
C GLN A 16 -3.54 -36.77 -22.87
N THR A 17 -3.21 -35.48 -23.07
CA THR A 17 -3.79 -34.74 -24.21
C THR A 17 -2.86 -33.91 -25.08
N PHE A 18 -1.54 -34.04 -25.04
CA PHE A 18 -0.70 -33.29 -25.98
C PHE A 18 0.35 -34.16 -26.67
N PRO A 19 0.39 -34.21 -28.01
CA PRO A 19 1.48 -34.84 -28.74
C PRO A 19 2.77 -34.03 -28.57
N ALA A 20 3.89 -34.74 -28.43
CA ALA A 20 5.20 -34.14 -28.31
C ALA A 20 5.57 -33.36 -29.58
N LEU A 21 5.48 -32.05 -29.56
CA LEU A 21 6.10 -31.18 -30.56
C LEU A 21 7.54 -30.91 -30.14
N ALA A 22 8.47 -31.18 -31.03
CA ALA A 22 9.89 -30.90 -30.86
C ALA A 22 10.07 -29.38 -30.63
N ALA A 23 10.87 -29.04 -29.64
CA ALA A 23 11.02 -27.66 -29.22
C ALA A 23 12.42 -27.15 -29.56
N ASP A 24 12.43 -26.07 -30.29
CA ASP A 24 13.57 -25.19 -30.49
C ASP A 24 13.94 -24.44 -29.19
N PRO A 25 15.21 -24.02 -29.05
CA PRO A 25 15.69 -23.37 -27.82
C PRO A 25 15.00 -22.04 -27.57
N ILE A 26 14.68 -21.77 -26.31
CA ILE A 26 14.04 -20.54 -25.84
C ILE A 26 14.81 -19.32 -26.36
N PRO A 27 14.20 -18.40 -27.12
CA PRO A 27 14.85 -17.18 -27.57
C PRO A 27 15.29 -16.33 -26.39
N GLN A 28 16.53 -15.88 -26.43
CA GLN A 28 17.13 -14.90 -25.51
C GLN A 28 16.57 -13.49 -25.79
N ALA A 29 15.29 -13.25 -25.69
CA ALA A 29 14.79 -11.89 -25.90
C ALA A 29 13.47 -11.69 -25.17
N TYR A 30 13.55 -11.47 -23.85
CA TYR A 30 12.65 -10.46 -23.34
C TYR A 30 13.19 -9.11 -23.80
N GLN A 31 12.89 -8.73 -25.06
CA GLN A 31 13.18 -7.41 -25.56
C GLN A 31 12.39 -6.41 -24.73
N GLU A 32 13.12 -5.39 -24.27
CA GLU A 32 12.61 -4.15 -23.72
C GLU A 32 11.78 -3.44 -24.81
N LEU A 33 10.49 -3.71 -24.85
CA LEU A 33 9.56 -2.98 -25.70
C LEU A 33 9.10 -1.74 -24.94
N ASN A 34 9.49 -0.56 -25.52
CA ASN A 34 9.02 0.77 -25.17
C ASN A 34 9.57 1.47 -23.93
N GLU A 35 10.85 1.39 -23.66
CA GLU A 35 11.57 2.60 -23.23
C GLU A 35 11.91 3.40 -24.49
N VAL A 36 11.80 4.74 -24.43
CA VAL A 36 12.30 5.67 -25.46
C VAL A 36 13.55 5.04 -26.08
N LYS A 37 13.57 4.80 -27.40
CA LYS A 37 14.72 4.17 -28.08
C LYS A 37 15.97 4.95 -27.69
N VAL A 38 16.70 4.44 -26.69
CA VAL A 38 17.94 5.05 -26.24
C VAL A 38 18.97 4.68 -27.29
N ILE A 39 19.39 5.68 -28.09
CA ILE A 39 20.48 5.48 -28.98
C ILE A 39 21.71 5.04 -28.19
N GLY A 40 22.15 3.81 -28.38
CA GLY A 40 23.36 3.26 -27.77
C GLY A 40 23.18 2.24 -26.66
N GLY A 41 22.03 1.56 -26.52
CA GLY A 41 21.88 0.37 -25.66
C GLY A 41 22.20 0.54 -24.17
N ARG A 42 22.20 1.77 -23.66
CA ARG A 42 22.66 2.11 -22.32
C ARG A 42 21.57 1.96 -21.28
N LYS A 43 21.84 1.17 -20.24
CA LYS A 43 21.02 1.12 -19.04
C LYS A 43 21.17 2.43 -18.26
N VAL A 44 20.15 3.31 -18.31
CA VAL A 44 20.19 4.61 -17.63
C VAL A 44 19.81 4.42 -16.17
N GLN A 45 20.74 4.75 -15.26
CA GLN A 45 20.44 4.82 -13.84
C GLN A 45 19.85 6.20 -13.52
N LYS A 46 18.68 6.23 -12.90
CA LYS A 46 18.02 7.48 -12.48
C LYS A 46 18.08 7.62 -10.96
N LEU A 47 18.23 8.86 -10.47
CA LEU A 47 18.18 9.15 -9.05
C LEU A 47 16.77 8.90 -8.51
N GLY A 48 16.70 8.22 -7.38
CA GLY A 48 15.45 7.94 -6.70
C GLY A 48 14.49 7.01 -7.44
N GLU A 49 14.85 6.42 -8.58
CA GLU A 49 13.99 5.49 -9.33
C GLU A 49 14.55 4.06 -9.24
N GLU A 50 13.69 3.12 -8.93
CA GLU A 50 13.96 1.69 -8.95
C GLU A 50 12.82 0.96 -9.65
N LYS A 51 13.16 0.08 -10.59
CA LYS A 51 12.20 -0.74 -11.35
C LYS A 51 12.35 -2.20 -10.98
N ILE A 52 11.28 -2.79 -10.49
CA ILE A 52 11.18 -4.20 -10.12
C ILE A 52 10.31 -4.90 -11.15
N ARG A 53 10.93 -5.65 -12.05
CA ARG A 53 10.24 -6.39 -13.11
C ARG A 53 9.70 -7.72 -12.62
N ARG A 54 8.79 -8.33 -13.40
CA ARG A 54 8.13 -9.60 -13.05
C ARG A 54 9.09 -10.69 -12.59
N GLN A 55 10.22 -10.85 -13.25
CA GLN A 55 11.23 -11.86 -12.88
C GLN A 55 11.76 -11.65 -11.44
N ALA A 56 11.99 -10.41 -11.04
CA ALA A 56 12.43 -10.09 -9.69
C ALA A 56 11.30 -10.29 -8.66
N LEU A 57 10.06 -9.90 -9.01
CA LEU A 57 8.88 -10.16 -8.18
C LEU A 57 8.70 -11.67 -7.94
N ASP A 58 8.90 -12.49 -8.97
CA ASP A 58 8.83 -13.96 -8.86
C ASP A 58 9.98 -14.54 -8.03
N LYS A 59 11.22 -14.06 -8.26
CA LYS A 59 12.42 -14.52 -7.53
C LYS A 59 12.29 -14.25 -6.03
N GLN A 60 11.74 -13.10 -5.66
CA GLN A 60 11.50 -12.71 -4.27
C GLN A 60 10.20 -13.28 -3.70
N MET A 61 9.41 -14.00 -4.50
CA MET A 61 8.10 -14.55 -4.12
C MET A 61 7.20 -13.48 -3.49
N VAL A 62 7.12 -12.30 -4.13
CA VAL A 62 6.32 -11.17 -3.65
C VAL A 62 4.85 -11.57 -3.56
N SER A 63 4.28 -11.50 -2.36
CA SER A 63 2.89 -11.83 -2.09
C SER A 63 2.08 -10.65 -1.57
N ASP A 64 2.73 -9.60 -1.09
CA ASP A 64 2.15 -8.33 -0.67
C ASP A 64 3.21 -7.20 -0.72
N GLU A 65 2.83 -6.01 -0.25
CA GLU A 65 3.66 -4.82 -0.25
C GLU A 65 4.89 -4.96 0.64
N SER A 66 4.80 -5.72 1.73
CA SER A 66 5.94 -5.94 2.64
C SER A 66 7.04 -6.77 1.97
N ASP A 67 6.65 -7.75 1.15
CA ASP A 67 7.61 -8.51 0.36
C ASP A 67 8.24 -7.67 -0.75
N LEU A 68 7.44 -6.77 -1.37
CA LEU A 68 7.91 -5.90 -2.45
C LEU A 68 9.09 -5.02 -2.03
N VAL A 69 9.05 -4.49 -0.81
CA VAL A 69 10.08 -3.57 -0.30
C VAL A 69 11.03 -4.20 0.72
N ARG A 70 10.96 -5.52 0.94
CA ARG A 70 11.73 -6.25 1.96
C ARG A 70 13.22 -5.93 1.96
N TYR A 71 13.80 -5.76 0.79
CA TYR A 71 15.24 -5.56 0.61
C TYR A 71 15.59 -4.14 0.16
N ASP A 72 14.64 -3.19 0.23
CA ASP A 72 14.86 -1.75 0.03
C ASP A 72 14.83 -1.00 1.37
N PRO A 73 16.01 -0.64 1.95
CA PRO A 73 16.06 0.02 3.24
C PRO A 73 15.54 1.47 3.26
N GLY A 74 15.25 2.05 2.09
CA GLY A 74 14.72 3.43 1.97
C GLY A 74 13.20 3.50 1.91
N ILE A 75 12.50 2.35 1.88
CA ILE A 75 11.05 2.26 1.79
C ILE A 75 10.54 1.30 2.85
N ASN A 76 9.47 1.69 3.53
CA ASN A 76 8.78 0.85 4.49
C ASN A 76 7.29 0.80 4.15
N VAL A 77 6.61 -0.18 4.71
CA VAL A 77 5.16 -0.31 4.61
C VAL A 77 4.54 0.22 5.89
N VAL A 78 3.53 1.07 5.74
CA VAL A 78 2.77 1.56 6.90
C VAL A 78 1.91 0.41 7.42
N GLU A 79 2.16 -0.02 8.65
CA GLU A 79 1.39 -1.09 9.28
C GLU A 79 0.09 -0.55 9.88
N GLY A 80 -1.03 -1.16 9.49
CA GLY A 80 -2.39 -0.82 9.91
C GLY A 80 -2.95 -1.78 10.97
N GLY A 81 -2.09 -2.37 11.81
CA GLY A 81 -2.51 -3.33 12.83
C GLY A 81 -3.12 -4.60 12.23
N ARG A 82 -4.31 -5.01 12.72
CA ARG A 82 -5.00 -6.24 12.28
C ARG A 82 -5.21 -6.33 10.76
N SER A 83 -5.20 -5.20 10.10
CA SER A 83 -5.65 -5.05 8.73
C SER A 83 -4.53 -5.18 7.72
N GLY A 84 -3.30 -5.32 8.17
CA GLY A 84 -2.12 -5.40 7.33
C GLY A 84 -1.58 -4.02 6.95
N SER A 85 -0.99 -3.93 5.77
CA SER A 85 -0.33 -2.72 5.29
C SER A 85 -1.32 -1.69 4.73
N ASN A 86 -0.99 -0.41 4.91
CA ASN A 86 -1.76 0.71 4.39
C ASN A 86 -0.87 1.72 3.65
N GLY A 87 -0.45 1.37 2.45
CA GLY A 87 0.45 2.20 1.66
C GLY A 87 1.91 2.11 2.12
N PHE A 88 2.69 3.06 1.66
CA PHE A 88 4.14 3.07 1.81
C PHE A 88 4.60 4.31 2.56
N ALA A 89 5.72 4.16 3.27
CA ALA A 89 6.52 5.25 3.80
C ALA A 89 7.83 5.33 3.00
N ILE A 90 8.06 6.44 2.31
CA ILE A 90 9.25 6.67 1.50
C ILE A 90 10.04 7.83 2.09
N ARG A 91 11.29 7.59 2.44
CA ARG A 91 12.18 8.60 3.04
C ARG A 91 11.53 9.33 4.23
N GLY A 92 10.73 8.60 5.03
CA GLY A 92 10.10 9.10 6.25
C GLY A 92 8.83 9.93 6.05
N VAL A 93 8.23 9.90 4.87
CA VAL A 93 6.91 10.44 4.60
C VAL A 93 5.99 9.34 4.14
N ASP A 94 4.77 9.32 4.66
CA ASP A 94 3.81 8.24 4.47
C ASP A 94 2.41 8.76 4.08
N LYS A 95 1.46 7.85 4.02
CA LYS A 95 0.04 8.10 3.73
C LYS A 95 -0.17 8.70 2.33
N ASP A 96 -1.01 9.71 2.21
CA ASP A 96 -1.33 10.37 0.94
C ASP A 96 -0.20 11.25 0.39
N ARG A 97 0.95 11.27 1.06
CA ARG A 97 2.19 11.90 0.58
C ARG A 97 3.05 10.96 -0.27
N VAL A 98 2.64 9.70 -0.37
CA VAL A 98 3.17 8.73 -1.32
C VAL A 98 2.06 8.36 -2.30
N ALA A 99 2.21 8.74 -3.56
CA ALA A 99 1.24 8.40 -4.59
C ALA A 99 1.29 6.90 -4.92
N ILE A 100 0.14 6.28 -5.11
CA ILE A 100 0.02 4.90 -5.57
C ILE A 100 -0.82 4.89 -6.85
N ASN A 101 -0.24 4.41 -7.93
CA ASN A 101 -0.89 4.36 -9.24
C ASN A 101 -0.84 2.95 -9.82
N VAL A 102 -1.91 2.53 -10.50
CA VAL A 102 -1.96 1.31 -11.31
C VAL A 102 -2.22 1.70 -12.75
N ASP A 103 -1.26 1.48 -13.64
CA ASP A 103 -1.27 1.95 -15.03
C ASP A 103 -1.60 3.46 -15.16
N GLY A 104 -1.10 4.30 -14.26
CA GLY A 104 -1.36 5.74 -14.23
C GLY A 104 -2.71 6.15 -13.65
N LEU A 105 -3.57 5.19 -13.24
CA LEU A 105 -4.80 5.48 -12.50
C LEU A 105 -4.47 5.59 -11.02
N ALA A 106 -4.71 6.76 -10.44
CA ALA A 106 -4.52 7.00 -9.02
C ALA A 106 -5.41 6.08 -8.18
N GLN A 107 -4.83 5.50 -7.13
CA GLN A 107 -5.59 4.72 -6.16
C GLN A 107 -6.33 5.65 -5.20
N ALA A 108 -7.29 5.09 -4.45
CA ALA A 108 -8.08 5.87 -3.51
C ALA A 108 -7.20 6.64 -2.51
N GLU A 109 -7.70 7.82 -2.10
CA GLU A 109 -7.17 8.53 -0.96
C GLU A 109 -7.22 7.64 0.28
N SER A 110 -6.25 7.75 1.17
CA SER A 110 -6.36 7.19 2.51
C SER A 110 -7.53 7.85 3.22
N ARG A 111 -8.53 7.06 3.56
CA ARG A 111 -9.71 7.53 4.28
C ARG A 111 -9.60 7.34 5.78
N SER A 112 -8.44 7.13 6.23
CA SER A 112 -8.08 7.25 7.61
C SER A 112 -7.05 8.35 7.70
N SER A 113 -7.50 9.54 7.97
CA SER A 113 -6.64 10.56 8.57
C SER A 113 -5.90 9.94 9.75
N GLU A 114 -4.79 10.53 10.16
CA GLU A 114 -4.10 10.10 11.39
C GLU A 114 -5.07 9.94 12.56
N ALA A 115 -6.05 10.83 12.66
CA ALA A 115 -7.14 10.74 13.60
C ALA A 115 -7.88 9.41 13.54
N PHE A 116 -8.23 8.97 12.35
CA PHE A 116 -9.00 7.74 12.19
C PHE A 116 -8.20 6.50 12.57
N GLN A 117 -6.92 6.46 12.21
CA GLN A 117 -6.04 5.36 12.64
C GLN A 117 -5.78 5.38 14.13
N GLU A 118 -5.59 6.58 14.69
CA GLU A 118 -5.22 6.74 16.08
C GLU A 118 -6.39 6.56 17.04
N LEU A 119 -7.56 7.07 16.65
CA LEU A 119 -8.73 7.07 17.50
C LEU A 119 -9.69 5.91 17.18
N PHE A 120 -9.66 5.35 15.98
CA PHE A 120 -10.71 4.45 15.49
C PHE A 120 -10.25 3.08 15.00
N GLY A 121 -9.08 2.62 15.33
CA GLY A 121 -8.74 1.20 15.13
C GLY A 121 -9.82 0.23 15.63
N ALA A 122 -10.72 0.74 16.48
CA ALA A 122 -11.88 0.04 16.99
C ALA A 122 -13.05 -0.11 16.00
N TYR A 123 -13.17 0.77 15.00
CA TYR A 123 -14.42 0.86 14.24
C TYR A 123 -14.36 0.30 12.80
N GLY A 124 -13.26 -0.22 12.37
CA GLY A 124 -13.14 -0.85 11.06
C GLY A 124 -11.78 -0.66 10.43
N ASN A 125 -11.55 -1.37 9.33
CA ASN A 125 -10.33 -1.26 8.57
C ASN A 125 -10.51 -0.31 7.39
N PHE A 126 -10.48 0.98 7.65
CA PHE A 126 -10.63 2.00 6.61
C PHE A 126 -9.37 2.21 5.78
N ASN A 127 -8.29 1.53 6.09
CA ASN A 127 -6.98 1.71 5.47
C ASN A 127 -6.68 0.74 4.33
N ALA A 128 -7.39 -0.38 4.24
CA ALA A 128 -7.11 -1.42 3.26
C ALA A 128 -7.46 -1.03 1.81
N ASN A 129 -8.13 0.10 1.61
CA ASN A 129 -8.56 0.54 0.28
C ASN A 129 -7.42 1.00 -0.63
N ARG A 130 -6.24 1.35 -0.08
CA ARG A 130 -5.07 1.76 -0.88
C ARG A 130 -4.29 0.59 -1.45
N ASN A 131 -4.36 -0.57 -0.81
CA ASN A 131 -3.60 -1.78 -1.17
C ASN A 131 -4.55 -2.90 -1.65
N THR A 132 -5.39 -2.59 -2.63
CA THR A 132 -6.35 -3.56 -3.19
C THR A 132 -5.81 -4.30 -4.41
N SER A 133 -4.54 -4.13 -4.73
CA SER A 133 -3.93 -4.65 -5.94
C SER A 133 -3.30 -6.03 -5.72
N GLU A 134 -3.48 -6.93 -6.69
CA GLU A 134 -2.95 -8.30 -6.65
C GLU A 134 -1.55 -8.35 -7.30
N PRO A 135 -0.49 -8.81 -6.60
CA PRO A 135 0.86 -8.86 -7.14
C PRO A 135 1.02 -9.70 -8.41
N GLU A 136 0.19 -10.73 -8.60
CA GLU A 136 0.23 -11.53 -9.82
C GLU A 136 -0.30 -10.80 -11.06
N ASN A 137 -0.98 -9.67 -10.91
CA ASN A 137 -1.43 -8.84 -12.02
C ASN A 137 -0.33 -7.96 -12.62
N PHE A 138 0.83 -7.81 -11.95
CA PHE A 138 1.84 -6.83 -12.35
C PHE A 138 2.96 -7.43 -13.18
N SER A 139 3.36 -6.72 -14.23
CA SER A 139 4.58 -6.97 -15.01
C SER A 139 5.77 -6.19 -14.43
N GLU A 140 5.55 -5.00 -13.89
CA GLU A 140 6.58 -4.13 -13.33
C GLU A 140 6.03 -3.28 -12.19
N VAL A 141 6.87 -2.97 -11.21
CA VAL A 141 6.62 -1.96 -10.19
C VAL A 141 7.76 -0.95 -10.23
N THR A 142 7.44 0.34 -10.35
CA THR A 142 8.42 1.43 -10.29
C THR A 142 8.27 2.16 -8.96
N LEU A 143 9.33 2.17 -8.18
CA LEU A 143 9.46 2.89 -6.92
C LEU A 143 10.18 4.21 -7.18
N ASN A 144 9.52 5.34 -6.93
CA ASN A 144 10.12 6.67 -7.04
C ASN A 144 10.31 7.25 -5.63
N LYS A 145 11.55 7.61 -5.28
CA LYS A 145 11.91 8.21 -3.99
C LYS A 145 12.12 9.71 -4.16
N GLY A 146 11.60 10.49 -3.19
CA GLY A 146 11.59 11.95 -3.22
C GLY A 146 10.43 12.53 -4.03
N ALA A 147 10.24 13.85 -3.99
CA ALA A 147 9.15 14.54 -4.67
C ALA A 147 9.11 14.20 -6.17
N ASP A 148 7.96 13.77 -6.68
CA ASP A 148 7.81 13.32 -8.08
C ASP A 148 6.44 13.65 -8.68
N SER A 149 5.83 14.76 -8.28
CA SER A 149 4.49 15.13 -8.80
C SER A 149 4.48 15.40 -10.30
N LEU A 150 5.60 15.77 -10.90
CA LEU A 150 5.70 15.93 -12.35
C LEU A 150 5.28 14.66 -13.11
N LYS A 151 5.73 13.50 -12.68
CA LYS A 151 5.47 12.20 -13.33
C LYS A 151 4.28 11.46 -12.71
N SER A 152 4.25 11.40 -11.39
CA SER A 152 3.32 10.55 -10.64
C SER A 152 2.05 11.29 -10.18
N GLY A 153 1.95 12.60 -10.43
CA GLY A 153 0.79 13.43 -10.12
C GLY A 153 0.76 13.98 -8.70
N SER A 154 -0.36 14.62 -8.37
CA SER A 154 -0.61 15.16 -7.04
C SER A 154 -0.52 14.07 -5.98
N GLY A 155 0.07 14.37 -4.82
CA GLY A 155 0.29 13.43 -3.72
C GLY A 155 1.67 12.78 -3.69
N ALA A 156 2.50 12.91 -4.74
CA ALA A 156 3.86 12.38 -4.76
C ALA A 156 4.86 13.34 -4.08
N LEU A 157 4.67 13.63 -2.80
CA LEU A 157 5.56 14.51 -2.02
C LEU A 157 6.80 13.75 -1.51
N GLY A 158 6.62 12.56 -0.97
CA GLY A 158 7.70 11.68 -0.50
C GLY A 158 8.17 10.71 -1.57
N GLY A 159 7.33 10.45 -2.56
CA GLY A 159 7.60 9.52 -3.63
C GLY A 159 6.33 8.94 -4.23
N ALA A 160 6.50 7.89 -5.04
CA ALA A 160 5.40 7.18 -5.66
C ALA A 160 5.70 5.70 -5.87
N VAL A 161 4.66 4.88 -5.86
CA VAL A 161 4.68 3.47 -6.26
C VAL A 161 3.76 3.31 -7.46
N ASN A 162 4.36 3.02 -8.62
CA ASN A 162 3.65 2.89 -9.88
C ASN A 162 3.66 1.44 -10.34
N TYR A 163 2.50 0.82 -10.35
CA TYR A 163 2.28 -0.54 -10.81
C TYR A 163 1.91 -0.55 -12.28
N LYS A 164 2.54 -1.40 -13.04
CA LYS A 164 2.19 -1.70 -14.44
C LYS A 164 1.60 -3.10 -14.49
N THR A 165 0.37 -3.21 -14.98
CA THR A 165 -0.29 -4.51 -15.15
C THR A 165 0.25 -5.24 -16.36
N LYS A 166 0.21 -6.58 -16.31
CA LYS A 166 0.56 -7.48 -17.40
C LYS A 166 -0.24 -7.17 -18.67
N SER A 167 0.36 -7.46 -19.81
CA SER A 167 -0.25 -7.34 -21.14
C SER A 167 -0.02 -8.61 -21.93
N ALA A 168 -0.81 -8.87 -22.98
CA ALA A 168 -0.63 -10.05 -23.82
C ALA A 168 0.77 -10.06 -24.45
N SER A 169 1.29 -8.89 -24.86
CA SER A 169 2.65 -8.72 -25.40
C SER A 169 3.79 -9.12 -24.46
N ASP A 170 3.53 -9.28 -23.16
CA ASP A 170 4.53 -9.81 -22.21
C ASP A 170 4.73 -11.34 -22.36
N TYR A 171 3.84 -12.01 -23.09
CA TYR A 171 3.76 -13.49 -23.16
C TYR A 171 3.71 -14.07 -24.56
N VAL A 172 3.16 -13.33 -25.54
CA VAL A 172 2.90 -13.83 -26.89
C VAL A 172 3.58 -12.98 -27.95
N SER A 173 3.95 -13.64 -29.05
CA SER A 173 4.49 -13.03 -30.27
C SER A 173 3.88 -13.73 -31.49
N GLU A 174 4.20 -13.32 -32.71
CA GLU A 174 3.77 -14.01 -33.93
C GLU A 174 4.24 -15.46 -33.98
N GLU A 175 5.46 -15.72 -33.50
CA GLU A 175 6.04 -17.07 -33.43
C GLU A 175 5.46 -17.92 -32.30
N LYS A 176 5.01 -17.28 -31.20
CA LYS A 176 4.37 -17.91 -30.04
C LYS A 176 3.04 -17.22 -29.76
N PRO A 177 1.95 -17.58 -30.49
CA PRO A 177 0.70 -16.84 -30.44
C PRO A 177 -0.15 -17.09 -29.20
N TYR A 178 0.23 -18.05 -28.33
CA TYR A 178 -0.51 -18.36 -27.09
C TYR A 178 0.45 -18.67 -25.94
N HIS A 179 -0.04 -18.44 -24.74
CA HIS A 179 0.63 -18.75 -23.50
C HIS A 179 -0.36 -19.17 -22.42
N LEU A 180 0.00 -20.20 -21.66
CA LEU A 180 -0.70 -20.63 -20.46
C LEU A 180 0.31 -20.78 -19.31
N GLY A 181 0.11 -20.02 -18.24
CA GLY A 181 0.89 -20.10 -17.01
C GLY A 181 0.00 -20.51 -15.84
N ILE A 182 0.45 -21.45 -15.03
CA ILE A 182 -0.22 -21.86 -13.79
C ILE A 182 0.80 -21.75 -12.66
N LYS A 183 0.45 -21.03 -11.61
CA LYS A 183 1.33 -20.82 -10.45
C LYS A 183 0.57 -21.10 -9.16
N GLY A 184 1.17 -21.86 -8.26
CA GLY A 184 0.66 -22.09 -6.91
C GLY A 184 1.73 -21.87 -5.86
N GLY A 185 1.33 -21.58 -4.63
CA GLY A 185 2.31 -21.38 -3.59
C GLY A 185 1.74 -21.34 -2.17
N TYR A 186 2.69 -21.35 -1.23
CA TYR A 186 2.47 -21.26 0.21
C TYR A 186 3.38 -20.20 0.80
N ILE A 187 2.84 -19.33 1.64
CA ILE A 187 3.55 -18.28 2.38
C ILE A 187 3.38 -18.55 3.89
N GLY A 188 4.49 -18.87 4.56
CA GLY A 188 4.44 -19.41 5.92
C GLY A 188 4.06 -18.41 7.01
N ARG A 189 4.40 -17.10 6.86
CA ARG A 189 4.17 -16.09 7.89
C ARG A 189 2.69 -15.92 8.28
N ASN A 190 1.77 -16.13 7.35
CA ASN A 190 0.33 -16.01 7.55
C ASN A 190 -0.44 -17.24 7.02
N SER A 191 0.25 -18.37 6.87
CA SER A 191 -0.32 -19.63 6.38
C SER A 191 -1.08 -19.48 5.06
N GLN A 192 -0.68 -18.52 4.21
CA GLN A 192 -1.33 -18.19 2.97
C GLN A 192 -1.07 -19.27 1.91
N LYS A 193 -2.13 -19.66 1.21
CA LYS A 193 -2.07 -20.52 0.02
C LYS A 193 -2.65 -19.73 -1.16
N PHE A 194 -2.06 -19.89 -2.34
CA PHE A 194 -2.61 -19.24 -3.52
C PHE A 194 -2.45 -20.08 -4.77
N SER A 195 -3.31 -19.78 -5.74
CA SER A 195 -3.22 -20.26 -7.11
C SER A 195 -3.49 -19.11 -8.07
N SER A 196 -2.76 -19.08 -9.18
CA SER A 196 -2.88 -18.07 -10.23
C SER A 196 -2.81 -18.74 -11.59
N ILE A 197 -3.66 -18.30 -12.51
CA ILE A 197 -3.66 -18.73 -13.91
C ILE A 197 -3.46 -17.48 -14.76
N THR A 198 -2.51 -17.55 -15.69
CA THR A 198 -2.28 -16.51 -16.71
C THR A 198 -2.47 -17.15 -18.07
N ALA A 199 -3.41 -16.64 -18.87
CA ALA A 199 -3.62 -17.05 -20.24
C ALA A 199 -3.49 -15.82 -21.16
N ALA A 200 -2.74 -15.97 -22.26
CA ALA A 200 -2.61 -14.91 -23.25
C ALA A 200 -2.68 -15.52 -24.66
N GLY A 201 -3.18 -14.73 -25.59
CA GLY A 201 -3.26 -15.12 -26.99
C GLY A 201 -3.25 -13.93 -27.92
N THR A 202 -2.79 -14.16 -29.19
CA THR A 202 -2.87 -13.20 -30.29
C THR A 202 -3.35 -13.89 -31.55
N TRP A 203 -4.25 -13.23 -32.30
CA TRP A 203 -4.81 -13.76 -33.54
C TRP A 203 -5.38 -12.62 -34.40
N LEU A 204 -4.92 -12.50 -35.64
CA LEU A 204 -5.42 -11.52 -36.64
C LEU A 204 -5.57 -10.10 -36.08
N GLY A 205 -4.53 -9.58 -35.40
CA GLY A 205 -4.55 -8.24 -34.80
C GLY A 205 -5.28 -8.14 -33.45
N LEU A 206 -6.00 -9.18 -33.04
CA LEU A 206 -6.59 -9.27 -31.70
C LEU A 206 -5.57 -9.86 -30.73
N ASP A 207 -5.45 -9.26 -29.55
CA ASP A 207 -4.72 -9.85 -28.44
C ASP A 207 -5.56 -9.84 -27.16
N ALA A 208 -5.40 -10.86 -26.35
CA ALA A 208 -6.12 -11.02 -25.09
C ALA A 208 -5.19 -11.52 -23.99
N LEU A 209 -5.42 -11.04 -22.79
CA LEU A 209 -4.78 -11.53 -21.56
C LEU A 209 -5.84 -11.74 -20.49
N MET A 210 -5.74 -12.85 -19.77
CA MET A 210 -6.50 -13.11 -18.55
C MET A 210 -5.53 -13.56 -17.45
N VAL A 211 -5.63 -12.94 -16.27
CA VAL A 211 -4.99 -13.40 -15.04
C VAL A 211 -6.07 -13.59 -13.99
N TYR A 212 -6.15 -14.78 -13.41
CA TYR A 212 -7.03 -15.06 -12.30
C TYR A 212 -6.23 -15.58 -11.12
N THR A 213 -6.39 -14.97 -9.97
CA THR A 213 -5.68 -15.36 -8.73
C THR A 213 -6.65 -15.52 -7.59
N ARG A 214 -6.47 -16.58 -6.81
CA ARG A 214 -7.18 -16.82 -5.57
C ARG A 214 -6.20 -17.09 -4.44
N ARG A 215 -6.40 -16.40 -3.31
CA ARG A 215 -5.56 -16.53 -2.11
C ARG A 215 -6.43 -16.82 -0.90
N PHE A 216 -5.91 -17.61 0.01
CA PHE A 216 -6.45 -17.84 1.36
C PHE A 216 -5.33 -17.60 2.35
N GLY A 217 -5.62 -16.93 3.46
CA GLY A 217 -4.64 -16.72 4.50
C GLY A 217 -5.29 -16.56 5.87
N LYS A 218 -4.42 -16.47 6.86
CA LYS A 218 -4.75 -16.23 8.25
C LYS A 218 -4.07 -14.95 8.73
N GLU A 219 -4.21 -14.65 10.01
CA GLU A 219 -3.43 -13.59 10.66
C GLU A 219 -1.94 -13.77 10.43
N THR A 220 -1.21 -12.66 10.34
CA THR A 220 0.25 -12.71 10.35
C THR A 220 0.73 -13.14 11.73
N LYS A 221 1.50 -14.22 11.79
CA LYS A 221 2.07 -14.76 13.02
C LYS A 221 3.07 -13.76 13.61
N ASN A 222 3.07 -13.67 14.92
CA ASN A 222 4.11 -12.97 15.65
C ASN A 222 5.15 -13.95 16.22
N ARG A 223 6.25 -13.44 16.77
CA ARG A 223 7.29 -14.22 17.47
C ARG A 223 7.23 -13.94 18.96
N SER A 224 6.10 -14.26 19.60
CA SER A 224 6.00 -14.23 21.06
C SER A 224 6.71 -15.44 21.69
N THR A 225 7.38 -15.20 22.81
CA THR A 225 7.96 -16.23 23.69
C THR A 225 7.13 -16.42 24.94
N GLU A 226 6.13 -15.56 25.16
CA GLU A 226 5.26 -15.69 26.31
C GLU A 226 4.24 -16.80 26.08
N GLY A 227 4.10 -17.67 27.06
CA GLY A 227 3.07 -18.71 27.06
C GLY A 227 1.69 -18.07 27.04
N ASN A 228 0.81 -18.61 26.20
CA ASN A 228 -0.57 -18.19 26.20
C ASN A 228 -1.27 -18.78 27.43
N VAL A 229 -1.97 -17.94 28.17
CA VAL A 229 -2.89 -18.42 29.20
C VAL A 229 -4.09 -19.01 28.47
N GLU A 230 -4.22 -20.34 28.53
CA GLU A 230 -5.35 -21.02 27.93
C GLU A 230 -6.60 -20.75 28.81
N ILE A 231 -7.50 -19.96 28.28
CA ILE A 231 -8.79 -19.71 28.92
C ILE A 231 -9.79 -20.68 28.29
N LYS A 232 -10.15 -21.70 29.05
CA LYS A 232 -11.20 -22.67 28.69
C LYS A 232 -12.56 -21.99 28.77
N ASN A 233 -13.02 -21.37 27.71
CA ASN A 233 -14.36 -20.86 27.61
C ASN A 233 -15.08 -21.46 26.37
N LYS A 234 -16.36 -21.77 26.55
CA LYS A 234 -17.24 -22.09 25.43
C LYS A 234 -17.50 -20.79 24.67
N GLY A 235 -16.72 -20.53 23.64
CA GLY A 235 -16.90 -19.37 22.76
C GLY A 235 -17.85 -19.65 21.61
N TYR A 236 -18.32 -18.59 20.99
CA TYR A 236 -19.10 -18.67 19.76
C TYR A 236 -18.15 -18.85 18.56
N VAL A 237 -18.50 -19.77 17.67
CA VAL A 237 -17.83 -19.94 16.39
C VAL A 237 -18.67 -19.25 15.34
N TYR A 238 -18.10 -18.29 14.65
CA TYR A 238 -18.76 -17.65 13.50
C TYR A 238 -18.89 -18.65 12.34
N ASP A 239 -20.10 -18.79 11.82
CA ASP A 239 -20.38 -19.52 10.59
C ASP A 239 -20.64 -18.50 9.48
N PRO A 240 -19.76 -18.32 8.48
CA PRO A 240 -19.95 -17.35 7.41
C PRO A 240 -21.19 -17.62 6.56
N ASN A 241 -21.71 -18.83 6.60
CA ASN A 241 -22.96 -19.20 5.91
C ASN A 241 -24.22 -18.95 6.75
N LYS A 242 -24.00 -18.66 8.05
CA LYS A 242 -25.07 -18.38 9.02
C LYS A 242 -24.67 -17.24 9.93
N PRO A 243 -24.52 -16.03 9.42
CA PRO A 243 -23.97 -14.88 10.16
C PRO A 243 -24.76 -14.53 11.44
N PHE A 244 -26.02 -14.96 11.52
CA PHE A 244 -26.88 -14.71 12.67
C PHE A 244 -27.12 -15.93 13.58
N ASN A 245 -26.39 -17.02 13.36
CA ASN A 245 -26.50 -18.22 14.20
C ASN A 245 -25.10 -18.67 14.64
N PRO A 246 -24.48 -17.99 15.61
CA PRO A 246 -23.20 -18.38 16.15
C PRO A 246 -23.33 -19.73 16.84
N ARG A 247 -22.55 -20.72 16.44
CA ARG A 247 -22.47 -22.01 17.11
C ARG A 247 -21.61 -21.88 18.36
N LEU A 248 -22.07 -22.40 19.47
CA LEU A 248 -21.26 -22.66 20.65
C LEU A 248 -20.23 -23.75 20.27
N GLY A 249 -18.98 -23.38 20.11
CA GLY A 249 -17.87 -24.32 19.89
C GLY A 249 -17.04 -24.50 21.13
N PRO A 250 -16.40 -25.66 21.31
CA PRO A 250 -15.32 -25.79 22.26
C PRO A 250 -14.16 -24.94 21.73
N SER A 251 -13.80 -23.86 22.38
CA SER A 251 -12.66 -23.06 22.01
C SER A 251 -11.78 -22.84 23.23
N SER A 252 -10.57 -23.29 23.12
CA SER A 252 -9.47 -22.82 23.96
C SER A 252 -9.07 -21.46 23.43
N TYR A 253 -9.36 -20.41 24.16
CA TYR A 253 -8.86 -19.08 23.82
C TYR A 253 -7.55 -18.82 24.52
N VAL A 254 -6.60 -18.40 23.74
CA VAL A 254 -5.40 -17.71 24.17
C VAL A 254 -5.81 -16.43 24.91
N ALA A 255 -4.94 -15.93 25.80
CA ALA A 255 -5.19 -14.73 26.59
C ALA A 255 -5.95 -13.64 25.84
N THR A 256 -6.97 -13.10 26.45
CA THR A 256 -7.86 -12.10 25.89
C THR A 256 -7.48 -10.69 26.31
N GLY A 257 -8.06 -9.69 25.68
CA GLY A 257 -7.86 -8.30 26.02
C GLY A 257 -6.58 -7.70 25.42
N VAL A 258 -6.31 -6.47 25.81
CA VAL A 258 -5.16 -5.70 25.33
C VAL A 258 -3.81 -6.23 25.78
N ALA A 259 -3.81 -7.01 26.85
CA ALA A 259 -2.60 -7.63 27.42
C ALA A 259 -2.21 -8.97 26.78
N ARG A 260 -2.99 -9.50 25.83
CA ARG A 260 -2.66 -10.79 25.19
C ARG A 260 -1.39 -10.69 24.31
N SER A 261 -0.69 -11.81 24.19
CA SER A 261 0.59 -11.89 23.46
C SER A 261 0.47 -12.32 22.00
N GLN A 262 -0.70 -12.79 21.55
CA GLN A 262 -0.95 -13.27 20.20
C GLN A 262 -1.86 -12.32 19.41
N PRO A 263 -1.73 -12.21 18.07
CA PRO A 263 -2.66 -11.47 17.23
C PRO A 263 -4.09 -11.98 17.32
N ASP A 264 -5.06 -11.17 16.93
CA ASP A 264 -6.43 -11.62 16.75
C ASP A 264 -6.51 -12.68 15.65
N PRO A 265 -7.19 -13.81 15.86
CA PRO A 265 -7.39 -14.81 14.83
C PRO A 265 -8.11 -14.23 13.62
N GLN A 266 -7.57 -14.47 12.43
CA GLN A 266 -8.15 -14.02 11.16
C GLN A 266 -8.20 -15.15 10.16
N GLU A 267 -9.21 -15.08 9.29
CA GLU A 267 -9.28 -15.84 8.05
C GLU A 267 -9.66 -14.90 6.93
N TRP A 268 -8.96 -14.99 5.80
CA TRP A 268 -9.29 -14.12 4.69
C TRP A 268 -9.13 -14.84 3.34
N VAL A 269 -9.91 -14.37 2.39
CA VAL A 269 -9.90 -14.84 1.01
C VAL A 269 -9.77 -13.62 0.10
N ASN A 270 -8.81 -13.66 -0.82
CA ASN A 270 -8.72 -12.70 -1.93
C ASN A 270 -9.04 -13.43 -3.24
N LYS A 271 -9.79 -12.76 -4.12
CA LYS A 271 -10.04 -13.18 -5.51
C LYS A 271 -9.75 -11.98 -6.39
N SER A 272 -8.97 -12.19 -7.43
CA SER A 272 -8.61 -11.13 -8.37
C SER A 272 -8.68 -11.65 -9.80
N THR A 273 -9.22 -10.84 -10.68
CA THR A 273 -9.26 -11.04 -12.13
C THR A 273 -8.72 -9.80 -12.81
N LEU A 274 -7.76 -9.99 -13.71
CA LEU A 274 -7.34 -9.01 -14.69
C LEU A 274 -7.66 -9.56 -16.07
N PHE A 275 -8.39 -8.80 -16.87
CA PHE A 275 -8.66 -9.11 -18.27
C PHE A 275 -8.29 -7.92 -19.14
N LYS A 276 -7.58 -8.16 -20.22
CA LYS A 276 -7.27 -7.16 -21.25
C LYS A 276 -7.59 -7.71 -22.62
N LEU A 277 -8.18 -6.88 -23.44
CA LEU A 277 -8.45 -7.16 -24.85
C LEU A 277 -7.92 -6.00 -25.67
N GLY A 278 -7.21 -6.28 -26.75
CA GLY A 278 -6.69 -5.27 -27.63
C GLY A 278 -6.93 -5.66 -29.09
N TYR A 279 -7.13 -4.68 -29.95
CA TYR A 279 -7.26 -4.86 -31.39
C TYR A 279 -6.46 -3.83 -32.14
N ASN A 280 -5.55 -4.29 -32.99
CA ASN A 280 -4.78 -3.47 -33.92
C ASN A 280 -5.58 -3.39 -35.24
N PHE A 281 -6.13 -2.21 -35.55
CA PHE A 281 -6.80 -1.98 -36.87
C PHE A 281 -5.81 -2.01 -38.03
N ASN A 282 -4.58 -1.55 -37.71
CA ASN A 282 -3.41 -1.53 -38.58
C ASN A 282 -2.18 -1.29 -37.68
N ASP A 283 -1.01 -1.18 -38.28
CA ASP A 283 0.27 -0.98 -37.57
C ASP A 283 0.34 0.31 -36.74
N ARG A 284 -0.56 1.28 -36.98
CA ARG A 284 -0.56 2.61 -36.37
C ARG A 284 -1.68 2.82 -35.37
N ASN A 285 -2.72 2.00 -35.38
CA ASN A 285 -3.94 2.26 -34.61
C ASN A 285 -4.35 1.04 -33.82
N ARG A 286 -4.47 1.21 -32.53
CA ARG A 286 -4.87 0.18 -31.58
C ARG A 286 -5.95 0.68 -30.63
N ILE A 287 -6.96 -0.12 -30.40
CA ILE A 287 -7.90 0.05 -29.27
C ILE A 287 -7.67 -1.05 -28.25
N GLY A 288 -7.76 -0.71 -26.98
CA GLY A 288 -7.64 -1.63 -25.88
C GLY A 288 -8.76 -1.47 -24.85
N TRP A 289 -9.13 -2.54 -24.22
CA TRP A 289 -10.03 -2.56 -23.08
C TRP A 289 -9.38 -3.31 -21.91
N ILE A 290 -9.54 -2.78 -20.70
CA ILE A 290 -9.08 -3.39 -19.46
C ILE A 290 -10.24 -3.55 -18.50
N PHE A 291 -10.27 -4.68 -17.84
CA PHE A 291 -11.17 -4.98 -16.74
C PHE A 291 -10.36 -5.58 -15.58
N GLU A 292 -10.52 -5.04 -14.40
CA GLU A 292 -9.96 -5.57 -13.15
C GLU A 292 -11.08 -5.69 -12.11
N ASP A 293 -11.12 -6.82 -11.42
CA ASP A 293 -12.01 -7.07 -10.29
C ASP A 293 -11.19 -7.74 -9.18
N SER A 294 -11.13 -7.11 -8.01
CA SER A 294 -10.42 -7.66 -6.84
C SER A 294 -11.32 -7.52 -5.61
N ARG A 295 -11.45 -8.63 -4.88
CA ARG A 295 -12.22 -8.69 -3.65
C ARG A 295 -11.44 -9.42 -2.58
N THR A 296 -11.26 -8.78 -1.43
CA THR A 296 -10.75 -9.40 -0.22
C THR A 296 -11.85 -9.44 0.82
N ASP A 297 -12.14 -10.62 1.33
CA ASP A 297 -13.08 -10.88 2.42
C ASP A 297 -12.26 -11.37 3.62
N ARG A 298 -12.29 -10.64 4.74
CA ARG A 298 -11.52 -10.91 5.94
C ARG A 298 -12.46 -10.97 7.16
N PHE A 299 -12.41 -12.09 7.83
CA PHE A 299 -13.07 -12.28 9.09
C PHE A 299 -12.05 -12.21 10.23
N THR A 300 -12.37 -11.49 11.30
CA THR A 300 -11.53 -11.33 12.49
C THR A 300 -12.34 -11.62 13.74
N ASN A 301 -11.81 -12.52 14.57
CA ASN A 301 -12.31 -12.70 15.94
C ASN A 301 -11.49 -11.79 16.86
N GLU A 302 -12.09 -10.64 17.26
CA GLU A 302 -11.38 -9.59 17.96
C GLU A 302 -11.30 -9.85 19.47
N LEU A 303 -10.38 -10.72 19.87
CA LEU A 303 -10.14 -11.08 21.26
C LEU A 303 -9.67 -9.90 22.13
N SER A 304 -9.12 -8.86 21.50
CA SER A 304 -8.72 -7.61 22.17
C SER A 304 -9.88 -6.89 22.84
N ASN A 305 -11.11 -7.11 22.40
CA ASN A 305 -12.30 -6.52 23.01
C ASN A 305 -12.75 -7.23 24.30
N LEU A 306 -12.21 -8.41 24.57
CA LEU A 306 -12.47 -9.12 25.81
C LEU A 306 -11.46 -8.69 26.89
N TRP A 307 -11.91 -8.60 28.13
CA TRP A 307 -11.09 -8.20 29.29
C TRP A 307 -11.11 -9.32 30.29
N THR A 308 -10.00 -9.49 30.96
CA THR A 308 -9.94 -10.40 32.12
C THR A 308 -10.04 -9.58 33.40
N SER A 309 -11.04 -9.90 34.25
CA SER A 309 -11.16 -9.24 35.56
C SER A 309 -10.02 -9.66 36.48
N LEU A 310 -9.85 -8.95 37.62
CA LEU A 310 -8.89 -9.31 38.66
C LEU A 310 -9.15 -10.72 39.27
N THR A 311 -10.36 -11.24 39.13
CA THR A 311 -10.75 -12.60 39.58
C THR A 311 -10.50 -13.65 38.48
N GLY A 312 -9.94 -13.28 37.33
CA GLY A 312 -9.67 -14.18 36.22
C GLY A 312 -10.89 -14.44 35.31
N ASP A 313 -12.03 -13.81 35.59
CA ASP A 313 -13.21 -13.94 34.73
C ASP A 313 -13.07 -13.09 33.49
N ILE A 314 -13.53 -13.62 32.36
CA ILE A 314 -13.62 -12.85 31.11
C ILE A 314 -14.80 -11.90 31.23
N THR A 315 -14.54 -10.61 31.02
CA THR A 315 -15.53 -9.54 30.98
C THR A 315 -15.53 -8.90 29.58
N GLY A 316 -16.58 -8.19 29.23
CA GLY A 316 -16.77 -7.58 27.92
C GLY A 316 -17.51 -8.48 26.93
N ASP A 317 -17.79 -7.95 25.77
CA ASP A 317 -18.51 -8.62 24.71
C ASP A 317 -17.58 -9.28 23.69
N TYR A 318 -18.01 -10.41 23.13
CA TYR A 318 -17.31 -11.03 22.00
C TYR A 318 -17.51 -10.17 20.78
N ARG A 319 -16.42 -9.70 20.16
CA ARG A 319 -16.47 -8.90 18.95
C ARG A 319 -15.98 -9.70 17.76
N HIS A 320 -16.84 -9.82 16.77
CA HIS A 320 -16.51 -10.35 15.46
C HIS A 320 -16.60 -9.26 14.42
N ARG A 321 -15.67 -9.29 13.47
CA ARG A 321 -15.66 -8.35 12.35
C ARG A 321 -15.46 -9.06 11.04
N GLN A 322 -16.21 -8.58 10.04
CA GLN A 322 -15.98 -8.93 8.65
C GLN A 322 -15.67 -7.65 7.87
N ASP A 323 -14.49 -7.60 7.26
CA ASP A 323 -14.05 -6.50 6.43
C ASP A 323 -13.98 -6.98 4.97
N VAL A 324 -14.78 -6.39 4.09
CA VAL A 324 -14.79 -6.71 2.66
C VAL A 324 -14.30 -5.52 1.87
N SER A 325 -13.10 -5.64 1.31
CA SER A 325 -12.55 -4.68 0.36
C SER A 325 -12.87 -5.13 -1.05
N TYR A 326 -13.33 -4.22 -1.88
CA TYR A 326 -13.68 -4.48 -3.25
C TYR A 326 -13.15 -3.38 -4.15
N ARG A 327 -12.47 -3.76 -5.24
CA ARG A 327 -12.02 -2.84 -6.28
C ARG A 327 -12.41 -3.38 -7.64
N ARG A 328 -13.15 -2.58 -8.41
CA ARG A 328 -13.46 -2.86 -9.81
C ARG A 328 -13.02 -1.68 -10.67
N ARG A 329 -12.35 -2.00 -11.75
CA ARG A 329 -11.94 -1.04 -12.78
C ARG A 329 -12.34 -1.53 -14.15
N SER A 330 -12.80 -0.61 -15.00
CA SER A 330 -12.95 -0.82 -16.43
C SER A 330 -12.45 0.41 -17.16
N GLY A 331 -11.65 0.22 -18.21
CA GLY A 331 -11.06 1.31 -18.97
C GLY A 331 -10.92 0.98 -20.44
N VAL A 332 -10.91 2.02 -21.24
CA VAL A 332 -10.62 1.96 -22.68
C VAL A 332 -9.40 2.81 -22.96
N GLU A 333 -8.59 2.33 -23.90
CA GLU A 333 -7.38 2.99 -24.37
C GLU A 333 -7.37 2.98 -25.89
N TYR A 334 -7.04 4.11 -26.49
CA TYR A 334 -6.73 4.20 -27.90
C TYR A 334 -5.30 4.67 -28.06
N LYS A 335 -4.53 3.98 -28.87
CA LYS A 335 -3.15 4.32 -29.21
C LYS A 335 -3.04 4.56 -30.70
N ASN A 336 -2.37 5.67 -31.07
CA ASN A 336 -2.04 6.02 -32.43
C ASN A 336 -0.53 6.27 -32.55
N GLU A 337 0.10 5.76 -33.59
CA GLU A 337 1.51 5.96 -33.88
C GLU A 337 1.64 6.66 -35.25
N LEU A 338 2.46 7.71 -35.32
CA LEU A 338 2.73 8.47 -36.55
C LEU A 338 4.24 8.51 -36.78
N GLU A 339 4.63 8.32 -38.04
CA GLU A 339 6.04 8.51 -38.46
C GLU A 339 6.39 10.00 -38.56
N HIS A 340 5.44 10.80 -38.99
CA HIS A 340 5.60 12.25 -39.17
C HIS A 340 4.36 12.95 -38.61
N GLY A 341 4.56 13.94 -37.73
CA GLY A 341 3.45 14.67 -37.13
C GLY A 341 3.81 15.31 -35.80
N PRO A 342 2.81 15.82 -35.09
CA PRO A 342 3.03 16.44 -33.77
C PRO A 342 3.39 15.42 -32.68
N TRP A 343 3.10 14.14 -32.87
CA TRP A 343 3.52 13.05 -31.99
C TRP A 343 4.03 11.85 -32.79
N ASP A 344 4.85 11.03 -32.18
CA ASP A 344 5.20 9.68 -32.63
C ASP A 344 4.26 8.64 -32.03
N SER A 345 3.84 8.87 -30.76
CA SER A 345 2.84 8.07 -30.09
C SER A 345 1.84 8.96 -29.36
N LEU A 346 0.57 8.72 -29.57
CA LEU A 346 -0.54 9.35 -28.87
C LEU A 346 -1.37 8.27 -28.18
N LYS A 347 -1.69 8.50 -26.92
CA LYS A 347 -2.50 7.61 -26.08
C LYS A 347 -3.66 8.38 -25.49
N LEU A 348 -4.87 7.95 -25.81
CA LEU A 348 -6.10 8.44 -25.19
C LEU A 348 -6.62 7.37 -24.25
N ARG A 349 -7.00 7.76 -23.03
CA ARG A 349 -7.46 6.81 -22.05
C ARG A 349 -8.63 7.34 -21.24
N TYR A 350 -9.56 6.45 -20.92
CA TYR A 350 -10.67 6.69 -20.03
C TYR A 350 -10.88 5.47 -19.11
N ASP A 351 -10.84 5.69 -17.80
CA ASP A 351 -11.03 4.66 -16.77
C ASP A 351 -12.17 5.02 -15.84
N LYS A 352 -12.94 4.02 -15.46
CA LYS A 352 -13.85 4.07 -14.31
C LYS A 352 -13.37 3.07 -13.26
N GLN A 353 -13.28 3.52 -12.02
CA GLN A 353 -12.92 2.68 -10.87
C GLN A 353 -13.93 2.88 -9.75
N ARG A 354 -14.25 1.78 -9.07
CA ARG A 354 -15.00 1.80 -7.82
C ARG A 354 -14.24 1.00 -6.78
N ILE A 355 -14.06 1.59 -5.61
CA ILE A 355 -13.49 0.97 -4.43
C ILE A 355 -14.54 1.07 -3.33
N ASP A 356 -14.92 -0.07 -2.76
CA ASP A 356 -15.81 -0.17 -1.61
C ASP A 356 -15.08 -0.84 -0.46
N MET A 357 -15.32 -0.36 0.74
CA MET A 357 -14.98 -1.03 1.97
C MET A 357 -16.23 -1.18 2.82
N ASN A 358 -16.57 -2.41 3.09
CA ASN A 358 -17.69 -2.78 3.93
C ASN A 358 -17.15 -3.42 5.21
N THR A 359 -17.56 -2.92 6.34
CA THR A 359 -17.22 -3.49 7.64
C THR A 359 -18.48 -3.82 8.40
N TRP A 360 -18.63 -5.07 8.78
CA TRP A 360 -19.64 -5.54 9.72
C TRP A 360 -18.96 -5.83 11.05
N THR A 361 -19.55 -5.33 12.12
CA THR A 361 -19.13 -5.60 13.50
C THR A 361 -20.31 -6.17 14.27
N TRP A 362 -20.08 -7.25 15.01
CA TRP A 362 -21.05 -7.85 15.91
C TRP A 362 -20.45 -7.88 17.30
N ASP A 363 -21.13 -7.24 18.26
CA ASP A 363 -20.82 -7.33 19.68
C ASP A 363 -21.84 -8.26 20.34
N ILE A 364 -21.39 -9.42 20.77
CA ILE A 364 -22.19 -10.48 21.34
C ILE A 364 -21.98 -10.50 22.86
N PRO A 365 -23.03 -10.27 23.68
CA PRO A 365 -22.90 -10.26 25.14
C PRO A 365 -22.27 -11.55 25.67
N LYS A 366 -21.28 -11.40 26.55
CA LYS A 366 -20.59 -12.54 27.21
C LYS A 366 -21.55 -13.60 27.78
N ASN A 367 -22.59 -13.14 28.42
CA ASN A 367 -23.57 -13.99 29.11
C ASN A 367 -24.72 -14.40 28.18
N TYR A 368 -24.56 -14.27 26.88
CA TYR A 368 -25.59 -14.60 25.91
C TYR A 368 -26.20 -16.01 26.15
N ALA A 369 -25.34 -17.03 26.39
CA ALA A 369 -25.76 -18.38 26.65
C ALA A 369 -26.54 -18.53 27.98
N LEU A 370 -26.33 -17.62 28.97
CA LEU A 370 -27.01 -17.59 30.25
C LEU A 370 -28.28 -16.73 30.21
N ARG A 371 -28.31 -15.69 29.39
CA ARG A 371 -29.47 -14.79 29.26
C ARG A 371 -30.60 -15.35 28.38
N GLY A 372 -30.35 -16.45 27.67
CA GLY A 372 -31.29 -17.10 26.79
C GLY A 372 -31.62 -16.33 25.54
N ILE A 373 -32.74 -16.71 24.89
CA ILE A 373 -33.19 -16.23 23.60
C ILE A 373 -33.53 -14.73 23.51
N ASN A 374 -33.48 -14.00 24.60
CA ASN A 374 -33.84 -12.58 24.68
C ASN A 374 -32.64 -11.62 24.65
N SER A 375 -31.43 -12.11 24.46
CA SER A 375 -30.25 -11.24 24.41
C SER A 375 -30.11 -10.62 23.02
N ASP A 376 -29.93 -9.29 22.99
CA ASP A 376 -29.67 -8.56 21.77
C ASP A 376 -28.17 -8.57 21.45
N VAL A 377 -27.86 -8.73 20.18
CA VAL A 377 -26.51 -8.54 19.64
C VAL A 377 -26.45 -7.18 18.97
N TYR A 378 -25.49 -6.37 19.37
CA TYR A 378 -25.25 -5.12 18.70
C TYR A 378 -24.59 -5.38 17.34
N HIS A 379 -25.20 -4.90 16.30
CA HIS A 379 -24.71 -5.00 14.94
C HIS A 379 -24.44 -3.62 14.36
N MET A 380 -23.26 -3.46 13.76
CA MET A 380 -22.85 -2.22 13.12
C MET A 380 -22.36 -2.54 11.71
N PHE A 381 -22.91 -1.86 10.71
CA PHE A 381 -22.46 -1.90 9.34
C PHE A 381 -21.94 -0.54 8.92
N ARG A 382 -20.75 -0.51 8.31
CA ARG A 382 -20.14 0.69 7.74
C ARG A 382 -19.69 0.43 6.31
N ASN A 383 -20.05 1.33 5.43
CA ASN A 383 -19.57 1.35 4.05
C ASN A 383 -18.87 2.66 3.75
N ILE A 384 -17.68 2.57 3.19
CA ILE A 384 -16.98 3.68 2.56
C ILE A 384 -16.78 3.32 1.09
N ARG A 385 -17.21 4.21 0.21
CA ARG A 385 -17.16 4.01 -1.25
C ARG A 385 -16.51 5.18 -1.93
N GLN A 386 -15.60 4.90 -2.84
CA GLN A 386 -15.04 5.86 -3.77
C GLN A 386 -15.31 5.42 -5.20
N LYS A 387 -15.89 6.31 -5.98
CA LYS A 387 -16.07 6.15 -7.44
C LYS A 387 -15.17 7.17 -8.12
N THR A 388 -14.31 6.69 -9.02
CA THR A 388 -13.38 7.51 -9.79
C THR A 388 -13.69 7.36 -11.28
N ALA A 389 -13.76 8.49 -11.99
CA ALA A 389 -13.67 8.54 -13.43
C ALA A 389 -12.44 9.37 -13.80
N GLN A 390 -11.52 8.81 -14.59
CA GLN A 390 -10.27 9.46 -14.99
C GLN A 390 -10.12 9.41 -16.51
N TYR A 391 -9.63 10.50 -17.10
CA TYR A 391 -9.24 10.55 -18.49
C TYR A 391 -7.83 11.14 -18.63
N SER A 392 -7.11 10.70 -19.64
CA SER A 392 -5.83 11.30 -20.03
C SER A 392 -5.62 11.29 -21.54
N VAL A 393 -4.85 12.25 -22.00
CA VAL A 393 -4.28 12.36 -23.33
C VAL A 393 -2.79 12.51 -23.13
N ASP A 394 -2.03 11.53 -23.56
CA ASP A 394 -0.58 11.47 -23.39
C ASP A 394 0.06 11.34 -24.78
N ALA A 395 1.01 12.20 -25.10
CA ALA A 395 1.73 12.22 -26.37
C ALA A 395 3.24 12.17 -26.14
N GLU A 396 3.92 11.47 -27.02
CA GLU A 396 5.38 11.37 -27.06
C GLU A 396 5.88 11.79 -28.44
N LYS A 397 6.96 12.58 -28.47
CA LYS A 397 7.64 13.00 -29.68
C LYS A 397 9.13 12.92 -29.49
N GLN A 398 9.84 12.34 -30.47
CA GLN A 398 11.29 12.35 -30.55
C GLN A 398 11.72 13.10 -31.82
N ILE A 399 12.71 13.95 -31.66
CA ILE A 399 13.35 14.67 -32.78
C ILE A 399 14.83 14.32 -32.72
N ASP A 400 15.30 13.69 -33.78
CA ASP A 400 16.69 13.29 -33.93
C ASP A 400 17.45 14.34 -34.73
N PHE A 401 18.51 14.88 -34.14
CA PHE A 401 19.47 15.75 -34.80
C PHE A 401 20.78 14.96 -35.01
N SER A 402 21.65 15.45 -35.85
CA SER A 402 22.90 14.75 -36.20
C SER A 402 23.78 14.36 -34.99
N LYS A 403 23.75 15.12 -33.87
CA LYS A 403 24.56 14.92 -32.69
C LYS A 403 23.77 14.98 -31.37
N SER A 404 22.44 15.04 -31.45
CA SER A 404 21.59 15.15 -30.26
C SER A 404 20.19 14.58 -30.51
N VAL A 405 19.52 14.24 -29.43
CA VAL A 405 18.14 13.74 -29.46
C VAL A 405 17.33 14.57 -28.48
N TRP A 406 16.18 15.02 -28.95
CA TRP A 406 15.19 15.67 -28.09
C TRP A 406 13.94 14.85 -28.04
N ALA A 407 13.64 14.27 -26.85
CA ALA A 407 12.43 13.52 -26.59
C ALA A 407 11.50 14.34 -25.69
N MET A 408 10.25 14.42 -26.09
CA MET A 408 9.20 15.15 -25.39
C MET A 408 8.09 14.19 -24.98
N GLN A 409 7.56 14.39 -23.78
CA GLN A 409 6.33 13.77 -23.29
C GLN A 409 5.42 14.90 -22.82
N TYR A 410 4.23 15.00 -23.35
CA TYR A 410 3.28 16.03 -22.97
C TYR A 410 1.87 15.50 -22.96
N GLY A 411 1.05 16.09 -22.13
CA GLY A 411 -0.31 15.60 -21.98
C GLY A 411 -1.16 16.41 -21.04
N LEU A 412 -2.40 16.03 -21.00
CA LEU A 412 -3.41 16.60 -20.11
C LEU A 412 -4.36 15.51 -19.65
N GLY A 413 -5.03 15.78 -18.55
CA GLY A 413 -6.01 14.84 -18.04
C GLY A 413 -6.77 15.38 -16.86
N GLY A 414 -7.59 14.52 -16.30
CA GLY A 414 -8.33 14.85 -15.10
C GLY A 414 -9.07 13.64 -14.54
N SER A 415 -9.50 13.81 -13.29
CA SER A 415 -10.34 12.83 -12.60
C SER A 415 -11.45 13.50 -11.84
N LYS A 416 -12.54 12.77 -11.67
CA LYS A 416 -13.61 13.05 -10.73
C LYS A 416 -13.71 11.89 -9.75
N ASN A 417 -13.65 12.21 -8.46
CA ASN A 417 -13.84 11.24 -7.39
C ASN A 417 -15.11 11.59 -6.62
N ASP A 418 -16.03 10.67 -6.49
CA ASP A 418 -17.21 10.79 -5.63
C ASP A 418 -17.04 9.87 -4.44
N ASN A 419 -17.10 10.44 -3.26
CA ASN A 419 -16.91 9.79 -1.98
C ASN A 419 -18.23 9.70 -1.24
N ASP A 420 -18.75 8.49 -1.09
CA ASP A 420 -20.00 8.18 -0.40
C ASP A 420 -19.69 7.32 0.83
N ASN A 421 -20.49 7.45 1.87
CA ASN A 421 -20.42 6.56 3.03
C ASN A 421 -21.82 6.27 3.59
N SER A 422 -21.93 5.17 4.31
CA SER A 422 -23.13 4.85 5.08
C SER A 422 -22.75 4.11 6.36
N ASP A 423 -23.44 4.40 7.43
CA ASP A 423 -23.27 3.79 8.74
C ASP A 423 -24.66 3.43 9.28
N HIS A 424 -24.84 2.16 9.62
CA HIS A 424 -26.08 1.64 10.19
C HIS A 424 -25.77 0.79 11.41
N SER A 425 -26.35 1.12 12.55
CA SER A 425 -26.24 0.29 13.74
C SER A 425 -27.62 -0.11 14.24
N TYR A 426 -27.76 -1.34 14.68
CA TYR A 426 -29.00 -1.85 15.23
C TYR A 426 -28.76 -3.06 16.14
N ASN A 427 -29.67 -3.32 17.04
CA ASN A 427 -29.69 -4.54 17.84
C ASN A 427 -30.50 -5.64 17.15
N VAL A 428 -30.01 -6.87 17.17
CA VAL A 428 -30.66 -8.05 16.60
C VAL A 428 -30.78 -9.12 17.67
N ARG A 429 -31.96 -9.75 17.80
CA ARG A 429 -32.10 -11.01 18.54
C ARG A 429 -31.53 -12.15 17.73
N LEU A 430 -30.56 -12.86 18.25
CA LEU A 430 -29.87 -13.93 17.52
C LEU A 430 -30.78 -15.07 17.04
N TYR A 431 -31.90 -15.32 17.76
CA TYR A 431 -32.83 -16.37 17.40
C TYR A 431 -33.99 -15.89 16.50
N ASP A 432 -34.20 -14.61 16.40
CA ASP A 432 -35.15 -14.02 15.45
C ASP A 432 -34.49 -12.90 14.65
N PRO A 433 -33.85 -13.21 13.51
CA PRO A 433 -33.19 -12.21 12.68
C PRO A 433 -34.17 -11.21 12.04
N LYS A 434 -35.50 -11.45 12.11
CA LYS A 434 -36.54 -10.50 11.71
C LYS A 434 -36.76 -9.41 12.75
N TYR A 435 -36.37 -9.66 14.01
CA TYR A 435 -36.53 -8.72 15.09
C TYR A 435 -35.36 -7.74 15.09
N LYS A 436 -35.54 -6.60 14.46
CA LYS A 436 -34.62 -5.46 14.50
C LYS A 436 -35.20 -4.42 15.45
N THR A 437 -34.58 -4.19 16.59
CA THR A 437 -34.86 -3.01 17.37
C THR A 437 -34.13 -1.83 16.71
N SER A 438 -34.86 -0.90 16.17
CA SER A 438 -34.32 0.27 15.50
C SER A 438 -33.74 1.25 16.51
N ASN A 439 -32.46 1.16 16.82
CA ASN A 439 -31.66 2.32 17.16
C ASN A 439 -30.91 2.73 15.91
N ASN A 440 -31.64 3.22 14.91
CA ASN A 440 -31.04 3.83 13.74
C ASN A 440 -30.39 5.15 14.14
N GLN A 441 -29.21 5.10 14.72
CA GLN A 441 -28.31 6.24 14.72
C GLN A 441 -27.52 6.18 13.44
N GLU A 442 -27.96 6.90 12.41
CA GLU A 442 -27.12 7.24 11.27
C GLU A 442 -26.06 8.22 11.79
N LEU A 443 -24.91 7.69 12.18
CA LEU A 443 -23.75 8.49 12.52
C LEU A 443 -22.99 8.77 11.22
N THR A 444 -23.11 9.96 10.70
CA THR A 444 -22.26 10.39 9.58
C THR A 444 -20.87 10.72 10.13
N MET A 445 -19.95 9.79 10.03
CA MET A 445 -18.55 9.99 10.43
C MET A 445 -17.77 10.82 9.42
N LEU A 446 -18.12 10.71 8.15
CA LEU A 446 -17.45 11.38 7.04
C LEU A 446 -18.51 12.11 6.23
N VAL A 447 -18.30 13.40 6.00
CA VAL A 447 -19.13 14.15 5.09
C VAL A 447 -18.92 13.64 3.67
N GLU A 448 -19.99 13.28 2.98
CA GLU A 448 -19.90 12.92 1.57
C GLU A 448 -19.27 14.05 0.77
N SER A 449 -18.42 13.71 -0.18
CA SER A 449 -17.67 14.72 -0.91
C SER A 449 -17.46 14.34 -2.37
N SER A 450 -17.19 15.35 -3.19
CA SER A 450 -16.76 15.17 -4.56
C SER A 450 -15.49 15.97 -4.80
N SER A 451 -14.47 15.34 -5.36
CA SER A 451 -13.26 16.04 -5.78
C SER A 451 -13.06 15.95 -7.29
N LYS A 452 -12.49 16.99 -7.86
CA LYS A 452 -12.13 17.05 -9.28
C LYS A 452 -10.68 17.48 -9.37
N ASN A 453 -9.89 16.75 -10.16
CA ASN A 453 -8.51 17.09 -10.45
C ASN A 453 -8.37 17.27 -11.95
N ARG A 454 -7.59 18.27 -12.37
CA ARG A 454 -7.21 18.52 -13.76
C ARG A 454 -5.73 18.82 -13.79
N PHE A 455 -5.06 18.35 -14.82
CA PHE A 455 -3.63 18.58 -14.96
C PHE A 455 -3.24 18.73 -16.43
N ALA A 456 -2.13 19.43 -16.64
CA ALA A 456 -1.40 19.41 -17.90
C ALA A 456 0.09 19.35 -17.59
N TYR A 457 0.87 18.67 -18.42
CA TYR A 457 2.29 18.51 -18.22
C TYR A 457 3.06 18.54 -19.54
N TRP A 458 4.33 18.95 -19.44
CA TRP A 458 5.30 18.88 -20.50
C TRP A 458 6.65 18.51 -19.90
N ASN A 459 7.20 17.39 -20.35
CA ASN A 459 8.48 16.85 -19.91
C ASN A 459 9.41 16.65 -21.09
N ASN A 460 10.65 17.07 -20.98
CA ASN A 460 11.65 17.03 -22.01
C ASN A 460 12.88 16.27 -21.55
N THR A 461 13.45 15.48 -22.44
CA THR A 461 14.75 14.86 -22.29
C THR A 461 15.60 15.26 -23.49
N PHE A 462 16.73 15.92 -23.24
CA PHE A 462 17.67 16.33 -24.24
C PHE A 462 19.01 15.61 -24.05
N GLN A 463 19.44 14.86 -25.06
CA GLN A 463 20.70 14.12 -25.06
C GLN A 463 21.65 14.71 -26.09
N PHE A 464 22.88 15.03 -25.70
CA PHE A 464 23.87 15.65 -26.58
C PHE A 464 25.29 15.31 -26.12
N GLY A 465 26.27 15.75 -26.94
CA GLY A 465 27.70 15.46 -26.77
C GLY A 465 28.10 14.11 -27.34
N GLY A 466 29.40 13.90 -27.50
CA GLY A 466 29.94 12.63 -28.00
C GLY A 466 29.46 11.44 -27.16
N ASN A 467 28.94 10.38 -27.82
CA ASN A 467 28.37 9.20 -27.15
C ASN A 467 27.29 9.53 -26.13
N SER A 468 26.42 10.53 -26.37
CA SER A 468 25.39 11.01 -25.45
C SER A 468 25.94 11.31 -24.07
N GLN A 469 27.02 12.10 -24.02
CA GLN A 469 27.72 12.42 -22.78
C GLN A 469 26.84 13.13 -21.77
N TYR A 470 25.93 14.00 -22.25
CA TYR A 470 25.02 14.76 -21.43
C TYR A 470 23.59 14.38 -21.70
N ARG A 471 22.82 14.21 -20.62
CA ARG A 471 21.35 14.05 -20.66
C ARG A 471 20.73 15.04 -19.69
N LEU A 472 19.95 15.97 -20.22
CA LEU A 472 19.20 16.94 -19.46
C LEU A 472 17.72 16.53 -19.47
N ASN A 473 17.08 16.57 -18.32
CA ASN A 473 15.63 16.43 -18.20
C ASN A 473 15.07 17.73 -17.65
N ALA A 474 14.00 18.24 -18.26
CA ALA A 474 13.32 19.43 -17.78
C ALA A 474 11.81 19.27 -17.99
N GLY A 475 11.03 19.52 -16.96
CA GLY A 475 9.58 19.37 -17.06
C GLY A 475 8.83 20.30 -16.13
N VAL A 476 7.58 20.53 -16.52
CA VAL A 476 6.60 21.29 -15.74
C VAL A 476 5.25 20.58 -15.79
N ARG A 477 4.54 20.64 -14.68
CA ARG A 477 3.16 20.17 -14.56
C ARG A 477 2.36 21.20 -13.78
N TYR A 478 1.17 21.46 -14.24
CA TYR A 478 0.16 22.24 -13.51
C TYR A 478 -0.94 21.31 -13.05
N ASP A 479 -1.28 21.37 -11.78
CA ASP A 479 -2.41 20.67 -11.18
C ASP A 479 -3.42 21.67 -10.64
N ASN A 480 -4.70 21.40 -10.88
CA ASN A 480 -5.84 22.13 -10.31
C ASN A 480 -6.80 21.12 -9.68
N SER A 481 -7.01 21.24 -8.39
CA SER A 481 -7.84 20.34 -7.58
C SER A 481 -8.96 21.13 -6.92
N SER A 482 -10.17 20.59 -6.92
CA SER A 482 -11.27 21.11 -6.10
C SER A 482 -11.92 19.98 -5.31
N SER A 483 -12.34 20.29 -4.08
CA SER A 483 -13.08 19.37 -3.21
C SER A 483 -14.33 20.08 -2.71
N LYS A 484 -15.49 19.41 -2.78
CA LYS A 484 -16.79 19.94 -2.39
C LYS A 484 -17.45 19.00 -1.38
N ALA A 485 -17.86 19.52 -0.24
CA ALA A 485 -18.75 18.80 0.67
C ALA A 485 -20.15 18.71 0.04
N LYS A 486 -20.67 17.49 -0.09
CA LYS A 486 -22.01 17.25 -0.66
C LYS A 486 -23.07 17.37 0.43
N ASP A 487 -24.20 17.94 0.09
CA ASP A 487 -25.41 17.82 0.87
C ASP A 487 -26.11 16.51 0.52
N ASN A 488 -26.33 15.68 1.52
CA ASN A 488 -27.04 14.41 1.37
C ASN A 488 -28.49 14.60 1.86
N PRO A 489 -29.52 14.26 1.05
CA PRO A 489 -30.92 14.32 1.47
C PRO A 489 -31.22 13.58 2.77
N ASN A 490 -30.45 12.54 3.06
CA ASN A 490 -30.61 11.71 4.26
C ASN A 490 -30.02 12.34 5.53
N TYR A 491 -29.32 13.46 5.42
CA TYR A 491 -28.84 14.17 6.60
C TYR A 491 -30.00 14.77 7.40
N THR A 492 -30.09 14.38 8.66
CA THR A 492 -31.09 14.95 9.58
C THR A 492 -30.80 16.44 9.82
N PRO A 493 -31.77 17.22 10.24
CA PRO A 493 -31.53 18.62 10.61
C PRO A 493 -30.43 18.80 11.65
N ALA A 494 -30.31 17.87 12.61
CA ALA A 494 -29.26 17.88 13.62
C ALA A 494 -27.87 17.69 12.99
N ILE A 495 -27.72 16.74 12.04
CA ILE A 495 -26.47 16.53 11.30
C ILE A 495 -26.14 17.76 10.46
N ARG A 496 -27.12 18.32 9.74
CA ARG A 496 -26.93 19.54 8.92
C ARG A 496 -26.47 20.74 9.76
N GLY A 497 -27.00 20.91 10.97
CA GLY A 497 -26.57 21.95 11.89
C GLY A 497 -25.11 21.85 12.34
N GLN A 498 -24.57 20.65 12.37
CA GLN A 498 -23.17 20.38 12.73
C GLN A 498 -22.18 20.60 11.57
N ILE A 499 -22.66 20.73 10.33
CA ILE A 499 -21.85 20.83 9.12
C ILE A 499 -22.15 22.18 8.42
N PRO A 500 -21.67 23.31 8.96
CA PRO A 500 -21.97 24.63 8.41
C PRO A 500 -21.37 24.90 7.03
N TYR A 501 -20.50 23.99 6.56
CA TYR A 501 -19.81 24.05 5.26
C TYR A 501 -20.42 23.15 4.18
N LEU A 502 -21.61 22.56 4.39
CA LEU A 502 -22.30 21.80 3.34
C LEU A 502 -22.45 22.63 2.06
N GLY A 503 -22.17 22.02 0.91
CA GLY A 503 -22.17 22.69 -0.38
C GLY A 503 -20.96 23.55 -0.68
N SER A 504 -20.08 23.80 0.30
CA SER A 504 -18.86 24.58 0.08
C SER A 504 -17.86 23.85 -0.80
N GLU A 505 -17.14 24.59 -1.64
CA GLU A 505 -16.07 24.09 -2.48
C GLU A 505 -14.73 24.73 -2.06
N ARG A 506 -13.67 23.93 -2.05
CA ARG A 506 -12.29 24.40 -1.83
C ARG A 506 -11.46 24.09 -3.05
N LYS A 507 -10.63 25.05 -3.50
CA LYS A 507 -9.81 24.95 -4.71
C LYS A 507 -8.35 25.14 -4.35
N HIS A 508 -7.51 24.28 -4.92
CA HIS A 508 -6.07 24.31 -4.78
C HIS A 508 -5.42 24.14 -6.14
N SER A 509 -4.39 24.90 -6.43
CA SER A 509 -3.61 24.71 -7.65
C SER A 509 -2.13 24.94 -7.39
N GLY A 510 -1.31 24.34 -8.23
CA GLY A 510 0.12 24.47 -8.12
C GLY A 510 0.87 23.96 -9.33
N PHE A 511 2.12 24.45 -9.46
CA PHE A 511 3.07 23.96 -10.42
C PHE A 511 4.06 23.00 -9.77
N SER A 512 4.38 21.92 -10.47
CA SER A 512 5.47 21.01 -10.15
C SER A 512 6.52 21.05 -11.25
N TYR A 513 7.78 21.13 -10.85
CA TYR A 513 8.93 21.23 -11.75
C TYR A 513 9.86 20.06 -11.53
N GLY A 514 10.53 19.65 -12.61
CA GLY A 514 11.60 18.68 -12.56
C GLY A 514 12.78 19.13 -13.43
N LEU A 515 13.97 19.11 -12.86
CA LEU A 515 15.22 19.31 -13.57
C LEU A 515 16.15 18.13 -13.22
N GLY A 516 16.80 17.55 -14.23
CA GLY A 516 17.74 16.46 -14.05
C GLY A 516 18.94 16.59 -14.98
N LEU A 517 20.11 16.24 -14.48
CA LEU A 517 21.35 16.12 -15.24
C LEU A 517 21.92 14.72 -15.02
N ASP A 518 22.26 14.06 -16.11
CA ASP A 518 23.11 12.87 -16.13
C ASP A 518 24.33 13.20 -17.01
N TRP A 519 25.46 13.39 -16.35
CA TRP A 519 26.74 13.68 -16.99
C TRP A 519 27.67 12.47 -16.92
N LYS A 520 27.90 11.87 -18.06
CA LYS A 520 28.89 10.81 -18.23
C LYS A 520 30.29 11.42 -18.37
N PHE A 521 30.97 11.59 -17.25
CA PHE A 521 32.30 12.22 -17.26
C PHE A 521 33.41 11.22 -17.53
N THR A 522 33.19 9.90 -17.35
CA THR A 522 34.04 8.82 -17.86
C THR A 522 33.18 7.73 -18.50
N PRO A 523 33.73 6.76 -19.25
CA PRO A 523 32.98 5.63 -19.78
C PRO A 523 32.21 4.82 -18.74
N HIS A 524 32.62 4.87 -17.50
CA HIS A 524 32.11 4.03 -16.41
C HIS A 524 31.41 4.82 -15.30
N LEU A 525 31.57 6.14 -15.23
CA LEU A 525 31.06 6.98 -14.15
C LEU A 525 30.18 8.11 -14.66
N ASN A 526 29.06 8.29 -13.98
CA ASN A 526 28.10 9.36 -14.22
C ASN A 526 27.91 10.20 -12.98
N LEU A 527 27.91 11.50 -13.12
CA LEU A 527 27.39 12.43 -12.12
C LEU A 527 25.92 12.68 -12.42
N LEU A 528 25.10 12.51 -11.40
CA LEU A 528 23.64 12.65 -11.47
C LEU A 528 23.22 13.80 -10.56
N ALA A 529 22.41 14.72 -11.05
CA ALA A 529 21.77 15.75 -10.26
C ALA A 529 20.28 15.81 -10.55
N LYS A 530 19.45 15.99 -9.55
CA LYS A 530 18.00 16.09 -9.69
C LYS A 530 17.47 17.17 -8.75
N TYR A 531 16.67 18.07 -9.31
CA TYR A 531 15.78 18.94 -8.58
C TYR A 531 14.34 18.61 -8.96
N SER A 532 13.49 18.39 -7.99
CA SER A 532 12.09 18.08 -8.25
C SER A 532 11.19 18.71 -7.17
N THR A 533 9.97 19.00 -7.55
CA THR A 533 8.98 19.56 -6.65
C THR A 533 7.75 18.66 -6.59
N GLY A 534 7.02 18.76 -5.51
CA GLY A 534 5.77 18.05 -5.30
C GLY A 534 4.66 19.00 -4.86
N PHE A 535 3.44 18.64 -5.23
CA PHE A 535 2.20 19.31 -4.87
C PHE A 535 1.19 18.28 -4.37
N ARG A 536 0.48 18.59 -3.29
CA ARG A 536 -0.64 17.79 -2.79
C ARG A 536 -1.74 18.69 -2.29
N ALA A 537 -2.93 18.59 -2.88
CA ALA A 537 -4.13 19.17 -2.30
C ALA A 537 -4.52 18.39 -1.03
N PRO A 538 -5.14 19.04 -0.02
CA PRO A 538 -5.72 18.33 1.11
C PRO A 538 -6.74 17.29 0.65
N THR A 539 -6.74 16.14 1.28
CA THR A 539 -7.71 15.07 1.00
C THR A 539 -9.10 15.44 1.51
N SER A 540 -10.10 14.70 1.07
CA SER A 540 -11.47 14.89 1.56
C SER A 540 -11.57 14.67 3.06
N ASP A 541 -10.84 13.68 3.60
CA ASP A 541 -10.80 13.41 5.03
C ASP A 541 -10.13 14.53 5.81
N GLU A 542 -9.02 15.03 5.34
CA GLU A 542 -8.32 16.14 6.02
C GLU A 542 -9.18 17.39 6.09
N THR A 543 -9.97 17.63 5.04
CA THR A 543 -10.78 18.87 4.89
C THR A 543 -12.13 18.78 5.57
N TRP A 544 -12.84 17.64 5.41
CA TRP A 544 -14.26 17.51 5.75
C TRP A 544 -14.56 16.53 6.89
N LEU A 545 -13.54 15.93 7.52
CA LEU A 545 -13.76 15.00 8.62
C LEU A 545 -14.45 15.70 9.79
N LEU A 546 -15.60 15.16 10.14
CA LEU A 546 -16.37 15.58 11.31
C LEU A 546 -16.72 14.32 12.09
N PHE A 547 -16.27 14.23 13.33
CA PHE A 547 -16.65 13.10 14.18
C PHE A 547 -16.84 13.52 15.63
N PRO A 548 -18.09 13.73 16.04
CA PRO A 548 -18.44 13.97 17.42
C PRO A 548 -18.50 12.63 18.17
N HIS A 549 -17.45 12.29 18.89
CA HIS A 549 -17.44 11.12 19.77
C HIS A 549 -17.63 11.53 21.22
N PRO A 550 -18.21 10.66 22.05
CA PRO A 550 -18.31 10.92 23.48
C PRO A 550 -17.04 11.34 24.19
N ASP A 551 -15.91 10.82 23.85
CA ASP A 551 -14.67 11.07 24.55
C ASP A 551 -13.76 12.10 23.86
N PHE A 552 -14.09 12.55 22.63
CA PHE A 552 -13.34 13.52 21.86
C PHE A 552 -14.16 14.03 20.65
N TYR A 553 -13.70 15.14 20.07
CA TYR A 553 -14.34 15.76 18.90
C TYR A 553 -13.31 15.99 17.78
N LEU A 554 -13.55 15.40 16.61
CA LEU A 554 -12.81 15.73 15.41
C LEU A 554 -13.53 16.81 14.62
N LYS A 555 -12.86 17.92 14.41
CA LYS A 555 -13.41 19.09 13.72
C LYS A 555 -12.84 19.21 12.32
N ALA A 556 -13.71 19.46 11.34
CA ALA A 556 -13.30 19.73 9.97
C ALA A 556 -12.47 21.01 9.85
N ASN A 557 -11.52 21.05 8.90
CA ASN A 557 -10.78 22.26 8.58
C ASN A 557 -10.85 22.58 7.08
N PRO A 558 -11.86 23.32 6.63
CA PRO A 558 -11.97 23.73 5.23
C PRO A 558 -10.93 24.79 4.81
N ASN A 559 -10.12 25.32 5.73
CA ASN A 559 -9.12 26.36 5.47
C ASN A 559 -7.71 25.81 5.26
N LEU A 560 -7.55 24.49 5.12
CA LEU A 560 -6.27 23.87 4.83
C LEU A 560 -5.67 24.39 3.52
N LYS A 561 -4.37 24.60 3.53
CA LYS A 561 -3.54 24.93 2.35
C LYS A 561 -2.94 23.67 1.76
N ALA A 562 -2.72 23.68 0.46
CA ALA A 562 -2.00 22.60 -0.20
C ALA A 562 -0.56 22.45 0.34
N GLU A 563 -0.13 21.21 0.46
CA GLU A 563 1.26 20.88 0.80
C GLU A 563 2.16 20.98 -0.43
N THR A 564 3.39 21.39 -0.22
CA THR A 564 4.42 21.41 -1.26
C THR A 564 5.73 20.81 -0.77
N ALA A 565 6.48 20.21 -1.69
CA ALA A 565 7.81 19.68 -1.44
C ALA A 565 8.82 20.21 -2.46
N LYS A 566 10.06 20.43 -2.01
CA LYS A 566 11.21 20.74 -2.87
C LYS A 566 12.32 19.76 -2.53
N ASN A 567 12.71 18.94 -3.49
CA ASN A 567 13.73 17.91 -3.36
C ASN A 567 14.93 18.25 -4.23
N PHE A 568 16.10 18.20 -3.62
CA PHE A 568 17.39 18.25 -4.31
C PHE A 568 18.15 16.96 -4.05
N GLU A 569 18.72 16.35 -5.09
CA GLU A 569 19.45 15.11 -5.00
C GLU A 569 20.70 15.16 -5.91
N LEU A 570 21.83 14.71 -5.38
CA LEU A 570 23.10 14.59 -6.09
C LEU A 570 23.61 13.16 -5.92
N GLY A 571 24.09 12.56 -7.00
CA GLY A 571 24.58 11.19 -6.96
C GLY A 571 25.71 10.91 -7.92
N LEU A 572 26.44 9.85 -7.59
CA LEU A 572 27.46 9.24 -8.42
C LEU A 572 27.01 7.83 -8.77
N ALA A 573 26.98 7.51 -10.05
CA ALA A 573 26.64 6.18 -10.53
C ALA A 573 27.80 5.60 -11.33
N GLY A 574 28.12 4.34 -11.06
CA GLY A 574 29.13 3.59 -11.82
C GLY A 574 28.54 2.37 -12.47
N SER A 575 29.06 2.02 -13.66
CA SER A 575 28.67 0.80 -14.36
C SER A 575 29.83 0.23 -15.17
N GLY A 576 30.01 -1.07 -15.11
CA GLY A 576 31.06 -1.79 -15.83
C GLY A 576 30.83 -3.30 -15.81
N LYS A 577 31.79 -4.07 -16.35
CA LYS A 577 31.71 -5.54 -16.37
C LYS A 577 31.64 -6.13 -14.95
N ALA A 578 32.35 -5.53 -14.01
CA ALA A 578 32.37 -5.97 -12.61
C ALA A 578 31.08 -5.69 -11.84
N GLY A 579 30.16 -4.86 -12.38
CA GLY A 579 28.92 -4.55 -11.71
C GLY A 579 28.50 -3.09 -11.88
N ASN A 580 27.60 -2.65 -11.00
CA ASN A 580 27.10 -1.27 -10.98
C ASN A 580 26.89 -0.80 -9.54
N PHE A 581 27.01 0.50 -9.33
CA PHE A 581 26.65 1.14 -8.06
C PHE A 581 26.02 2.51 -8.30
N LYS A 582 25.26 2.95 -7.31
CA LYS A 582 24.71 4.29 -7.21
C LYS A 582 24.81 4.77 -5.75
N PHE A 583 25.48 5.90 -5.55
CA PHE A 583 25.53 6.59 -4.28
C PHE A 583 24.83 7.94 -4.44
N SER A 584 23.94 8.29 -3.55
CA SER A 584 23.25 9.59 -3.61
C SER A 584 23.06 10.20 -2.23
N GLY A 585 23.08 11.54 -2.22
CA GLY A 585 22.65 12.36 -1.10
C GLY A 585 21.46 13.21 -1.51
N PHE A 586 20.50 13.37 -0.62
CA PHE A 586 19.29 14.13 -0.89
C PHE A 586 18.87 15.03 0.26
N GLN A 587 18.12 16.09 -0.07
CA GLN A 587 17.42 16.93 0.89
C GLN A 587 16.04 17.31 0.33
N THR A 588 14.99 17.05 1.09
CA THR A 588 13.62 17.48 0.79
C THR A 588 13.14 18.45 1.86
N ARG A 589 12.51 19.55 1.43
CA ARG A 589 11.84 20.52 2.30
C ARG A 589 10.36 20.55 1.98
N TYR A 590 9.53 20.40 3.01
CA TYR A 590 8.08 20.43 2.94
C TYR A 590 7.56 21.74 3.52
N ARG A 591 6.46 22.25 2.96
CA ARG A 591 5.71 23.40 3.47
C ARG A 591 4.24 23.06 3.61
N ASN A 592 3.58 23.70 4.58
CA ASN A 592 2.17 23.50 4.91
C ASN A 592 1.85 22.05 5.24
N PHE A 593 2.76 21.33 5.86
CA PHE A 593 2.62 19.92 6.22
C PHE A 593 1.36 19.73 7.09
N ILE A 594 0.41 18.89 6.65
CA ILE A 594 -0.87 18.71 7.32
C ILE A 594 -0.74 17.60 8.37
N GLU A 595 -1.05 17.93 9.61
CA GLU A 595 -1.09 16.97 10.71
C GLU A 595 -2.34 17.20 11.57
N LEU A 596 -2.83 16.12 12.17
CA LEU A 596 -3.86 16.21 13.19
C LEU A 596 -3.27 16.83 14.45
N THR A 597 -3.86 17.92 14.90
CA THR A 597 -3.37 18.70 16.01
C THR A 597 -4.44 18.80 17.10
N TYR A 598 -4.04 18.61 18.34
CA TYR A 598 -4.86 18.88 19.49
C TYR A 598 -5.12 20.40 19.61
N MET A 599 -6.39 20.79 19.70
CA MET A 599 -6.83 22.19 19.70
C MET A 599 -7.28 22.68 21.08
N GLY A 600 -7.05 21.89 22.13
CA GLY A 600 -7.52 22.16 23.47
C GLY A 600 -8.82 21.42 23.79
N VAL A 601 -9.46 21.85 24.85
CA VAL A 601 -10.73 21.28 25.33
C VAL A 601 -11.85 22.25 25.01
N SER A 602 -12.89 21.79 24.31
CA SER A 602 -14.06 22.58 24.07
C SER A 602 -15.05 22.40 25.22
N SER A 603 -15.19 23.43 26.04
CA SER A 603 -16.26 23.49 27.05
C SER A 603 -17.56 24.12 26.52
N ASP A 604 -17.49 24.87 25.41
CA ASP A 604 -18.54 25.82 25.01
C ASP A 604 -19.02 25.69 23.56
N ASP A 605 -18.69 24.56 22.87
CA ASP A 605 -19.21 24.38 21.52
C ASP A 605 -20.67 23.88 21.58
N GLU A 606 -21.61 24.80 21.44
CA GLU A 606 -23.08 24.54 21.38
C GLU A 606 -23.43 23.51 20.28
N ASN A 607 -22.56 23.31 19.30
CA ASN A 607 -22.71 22.35 18.22
C ASN A 607 -22.13 20.96 18.58
N ASN A 608 -21.55 20.80 19.77
CA ASN A 608 -21.13 19.49 20.23
C ASN A 608 -22.37 18.67 20.64
N PRO A 609 -22.68 17.53 20.00
CA PRO A 609 -23.87 16.74 20.30
C PRO A 609 -23.89 16.15 21.72
N ARG A 610 -22.79 16.30 22.46
CA ARG A 610 -22.69 15.97 23.88
C ARG A 610 -23.05 17.09 24.81
N TYR A 611 -23.34 18.24 24.25
CA TYR A 611 -23.85 19.36 25.01
C TYR A 611 -25.31 19.12 25.44
N ALA A 612 -25.52 18.14 26.31
CA ALA A 612 -26.74 18.02 27.03
C ALA A 612 -26.50 18.66 28.41
N PRO A 613 -27.18 19.77 28.74
CA PRO A 613 -27.13 20.30 30.09
C PRO A 613 -27.65 19.21 31.04
N LEU A 614 -26.92 18.98 32.15
CA LEU A 614 -27.43 18.16 33.22
C LEU A 614 -28.72 18.79 33.78
N SER A 615 -29.53 17.97 34.39
CA SER A 615 -30.79 18.39 35.01
C SER A 615 -30.65 19.52 36.05
N ASP A 616 -29.43 19.78 36.53
CA ASP A 616 -29.06 20.85 37.45
C ASP A 616 -28.52 22.13 36.76
N GLY A 617 -28.53 22.16 35.41
CA GLY A 617 -28.04 23.31 34.62
C GLY A 617 -26.51 23.38 34.52
N THR A 618 -25.76 22.45 35.13
CA THR A 618 -24.31 22.42 34.98
C THR A 618 -23.94 21.87 33.60
N LYS A 619 -23.08 22.62 32.92
CA LYS A 619 -22.52 22.18 31.65
C LYS A 619 -21.43 21.18 31.91
N LEU A 620 -21.70 19.89 31.62
CA LEU A 620 -20.70 18.86 31.76
C LEU A 620 -20.00 18.60 30.43
N ILE A 621 -18.73 18.41 30.55
CA ILE A 621 -17.76 17.69 29.75
C ILE A 621 -17.04 18.57 28.73
N SER A 622 -15.83 18.90 29.13
CA SER A 622 -14.74 19.29 28.25
C SER A 622 -14.29 18.08 27.41
N SER A 623 -14.64 18.04 26.13
CA SER A 623 -14.09 17.01 25.22
C SER A 623 -12.83 17.52 24.53
N PRO A 624 -11.75 16.74 24.47
CA PRO A 624 -10.58 17.09 23.67
C PRO A 624 -10.97 17.25 22.19
N VAL A 625 -10.58 18.38 21.61
CA VAL A 625 -10.83 18.71 20.20
C VAL A 625 -9.57 18.49 19.39
N TRP A 626 -9.71 17.80 18.29
CA TRP A 626 -8.65 17.57 17.32
C TRP A 626 -9.05 18.10 15.95
N GLN A 627 -8.10 18.70 15.24
CA GLN A 627 -8.33 19.24 13.91
C GLN A 627 -7.07 19.11 13.04
N ASN A 628 -7.23 18.80 11.77
CA ASN A 628 -6.13 18.86 10.83
C ASN A 628 -5.65 20.30 10.64
N GLN A 629 -4.34 20.52 10.81
CA GLN A 629 -3.70 21.83 10.71
C GLN A 629 -2.49 21.80 9.80
N ASN A 630 -2.23 22.91 9.10
CA ASN A 630 -0.98 23.06 8.38
C ASN A 630 0.14 23.42 9.35
N ARG A 631 1.10 22.54 9.52
CA ARG A 631 2.36 22.86 10.19
C ARG A 631 3.23 23.76 9.32
N SER A 632 4.17 24.51 9.91
CA SER A 632 4.93 25.49 9.16
C SER A 632 5.82 24.87 8.09
N SER A 633 6.63 23.89 8.46
CA SER A 633 7.56 23.21 7.54
C SER A 633 8.13 21.91 8.14
N ALA A 634 8.64 21.05 7.26
CA ALA A 634 9.46 19.91 7.64
C ALA A 634 10.64 19.78 6.67
N TRP A 635 11.70 19.12 7.10
CA TRP A 635 12.81 18.75 6.22
C TRP A 635 13.29 17.34 6.51
N VAL A 636 13.71 16.67 5.43
CA VAL A 636 14.30 15.35 5.48
C VAL A 636 15.54 15.35 4.60
N LYS A 637 16.63 14.76 5.08
CA LYS A 637 17.86 14.57 4.32
C LYS A 637 18.44 13.19 4.57
N GLY A 638 19.19 12.68 3.62
CA GLY A 638 19.78 11.35 3.78
C GLY A 638 20.81 11.00 2.74
N LEU A 639 21.42 9.84 2.95
CA LEU A 639 22.35 9.19 2.06
C LEU A 639 21.82 7.81 1.71
N GLU A 640 21.91 7.43 0.45
CA GLU A 640 21.53 6.11 -0.06
C GLU A 640 22.66 5.54 -0.90
N PHE A 641 22.92 4.27 -0.72
CA PHE A 641 23.86 3.49 -1.53
C PHE A 641 23.16 2.22 -2.03
N ASN A 642 23.34 1.93 -3.31
CA ASN A 642 22.86 0.72 -3.95
C ASN A 642 23.96 0.22 -4.89
N GLY A 643 24.42 -1.02 -4.70
CA GLY A 643 25.46 -1.61 -5.52
C GLY A 643 25.22 -3.10 -5.75
N THR A 644 25.58 -3.58 -6.94
CA THR A 644 25.57 -4.99 -7.31
C THR A 644 26.84 -5.29 -8.10
N TRP A 645 27.50 -6.41 -7.80
CA TRP A 645 28.76 -6.82 -8.40
C TRP A 645 28.69 -8.25 -8.88
N ASN A 646 29.29 -8.50 -10.04
CA ASN A 646 29.58 -9.83 -10.57
C ASN A 646 30.95 -10.25 -10.05
N LEU A 647 30.98 -11.25 -9.20
CA LEU A 647 32.20 -11.67 -8.52
C LEU A 647 33.10 -12.61 -9.34
N ASP A 648 32.65 -13.03 -10.52
CA ASP A 648 33.47 -13.72 -11.54
C ASP A 648 34.62 -12.83 -12.01
N SER A 649 34.47 -11.50 -11.97
CA SER A 649 35.54 -10.53 -12.28
C SER A 649 36.72 -10.58 -11.32
N ILE A 650 36.58 -11.19 -10.14
CA ILE A 650 37.64 -11.37 -9.13
C ILE A 650 38.01 -12.85 -8.93
N GLY A 651 37.67 -13.73 -9.89
CA GLY A 651 38.04 -15.13 -9.92
C GLY A 651 37.07 -16.10 -9.23
N LEU A 652 35.88 -15.66 -8.78
CA LEU A 652 34.87 -16.58 -8.28
C LEU A 652 34.08 -17.21 -9.44
N PRO A 653 33.41 -18.36 -9.23
CA PRO A 653 32.64 -19.03 -10.26
C PRO A 653 31.68 -18.09 -10.99
N GLN A 654 31.57 -18.23 -12.32
CA GLN A 654 30.63 -17.45 -13.14
C GLN A 654 29.20 -17.60 -12.62
N GLY A 655 28.52 -16.45 -12.45
CA GLY A 655 27.19 -16.37 -11.88
C GLY A 655 27.15 -16.00 -10.39
N THR A 656 28.32 -15.93 -9.74
CA THR A 656 28.42 -15.41 -8.36
C THR A 656 28.25 -13.89 -8.37
N HIS A 657 27.35 -13.39 -7.53
CA HIS A 657 27.10 -11.96 -7.42
C HIS A 657 26.90 -11.52 -5.97
N ALA A 658 27.19 -10.27 -5.70
CA ALA A 658 26.93 -9.63 -4.41
C ALA A 658 26.17 -8.32 -4.58
N GLY A 659 25.44 -7.93 -3.55
CA GLY A 659 24.71 -6.66 -3.52
C GLY A 659 24.77 -6.02 -2.15
N VAL A 660 24.69 -4.69 -2.12
CA VAL A 660 24.62 -3.91 -0.90
C VAL A 660 23.65 -2.75 -1.11
N ASN A 661 22.64 -2.62 -0.24
CA ASN A 661 21.73 -1.50 -0.20
C ASN A 661 21.79 -0.86 1.19
N VAL A 662 21.97 0.44 1.27
CA VAL A 662 22.03 1.18 2.55
C VAL A 662 21.20 2.43 2.44
N SER A 663 20.44 2.73 3.49
CA SER A 663 19.71 4.00 3.62
C SER A 663 19.91 4.60 5.01
N TYR A 664 20.27 5.87 5.06
CA TYR A 664 20.41 6.66 6.27
C TYR A 664 19.67 7.98 6.11
N ILE A 665 18.65 8.21 6.95
CA ILE A 665 17.72 9.32 6.80
C ILE A 665 17.55 10.03 8.14
N LYS A 666 17.54 11.38 8.09
CA LYS A 666 17.21 12.25 9.23
C LYS A 666 16.24 13.34 8.80
N GLY A 667 15.42 13.80 9.73
CA GLY A 667 14.50 14.90 9.47
C GLY A 667 13.87 15.47 10.73
N LYS A 668 13.32 16.66 10.60
CA LYS A 668 12.57 17.36 11.63
C LYS A 668 11.38 18.09 11.03
N ALA A 669 10.33 18.24 11.82
CA ALA A 669 9.20 19.10 11.55
C ALA A 669 9.25 20.32 12.47
N LYS A 670 8.93 21.50 11.92
CA LYS A 670 8.85 22.75 12.67
C LYS A 670 7.39 22.99 13.03
N GLN A 671 7.12 23.08 14.31
CA GLN A 671 5.78 23.39 14.83
C GLN A 671 5.43 24.88 14.64
N THR A 672 4.15 25.23 14.81
CA THR A 672 3.67 26.61 14.68
C THR A 672 4.32 27.56 15.68
N ASN A 673 4.69 27.08 16.86
CA ASN A 673 5.48 27.83 17.87
C ASN A 673 6.96 28.00 17.53
N GLY A 674 7.41 27.47 16.38
CA GLY A 674 8.80 27.55 15.94
C GLY A 674 9.71 26.42 16.45
N GLN A 675 9.27 25.56 17.36
CA GLN A 675 10.04 24.44 17.89
C GLN A 675 10.24 23.36 16.83
N GLU A 676 11.44 22.82 16.73
CA GLU A 676 11.74 21.66 15.86
C GLU A 676 11.58 20.34 16.63
N THR A 677 10.78 19.45 16.07
CA THR A 677 10.54 18.10 16.62
C THR A 677 10.96 17.01 15.63
N PRO A 678 11.35 15.83 16.10
CA PRO A 678 11.58 14.67 15.24
C PRO A 678 10.32 14.31 14.44
N ILE A 679 10.53 13.65 13.29
CA ILE A 679 9.45 13.06 12.49
C ILE A 679 9.33 11.59 12.86
N ASN A 680 8.22 11.19 13.48
CA ASN A 680 8.03 9.82 13.97
C ASN A 680 8.03 8.76 12.86
N ALA A 681 7.60 9.12 11.64
CA ALA A 681 7.58 8.21 10.49
C ALA A 681 8.96 7.88 9.91
N LEU A 682 10.05 8.53 10.40
CA LEU A 682 11.42 8.20 9.99
C LEU A 682 11.86 6.87 10.62
N SER A 683 12.16 5.89 9.81
CA SER A 683 12.73 4.62 10.27
C SER A 683 14.22 4.74 10.58
N PRO A 684 14.78 3.89 11.48
CA PRO A 684 16.21 3.81 11.70
C PRO A 684 16.97 3.47 10.42
N TRP A 685 18.27 3.81 10.36
CA TRP A 685 19.08 3.40 9.22
C TRP A 685 19.12 1.88 9.09
N SER A 686 19.17 1.42 7.85
CA SER A 686 19.16 0.01 7.54
C SER A 686 20.10 -0.31 6.38
N ALA A 687 20.64 -1.52 6.39
CA ALA A 687 21.49 -2.05 5.34
C ALA A 687 21.09 -3.48 5.00
N VAL A 688 21.10 -3.78 3.72
CA VAL A 688 20.84 -5.12 3.18
C VAL A 688 22.06 -5.56 2.39
N TYR A 689 22.63 -6.68 2.75
CA TYR A 689 23.71 -7.35 2.04
C TYR A 689 23.14 -8.60 1.35
N ASN A 690 23.51 -8.81 0.10
CA ASN A 690 23.12 -9.96 -0.68
C ASN A 690 24.38 -10.66 -1.18
N LEU A 691 24.37 -11.99 -1.12
CA LEU A 691 25.34 -12.86 -1.80
C LEU A 691 24.53 -13.93 -2.51
N GLY A 692 24.76 -14.10 -3.79
CA GLY A 692 24.01 -15.05 -4.60
C GLY A 692 24.86 -15.76 -5.63
N TYR A 693 24.28 -16.83 -6.12
CA TYR A 693 24.82 -17.62 -7.22
C TYR A 693 23.67 -18.02 -8.14
N ASP A 694 23.77 -17.66 -9.41
CA ASP A 694 22.90 -18.14 -10.48
C ASP A 694 23.75 -19.04 -11.41
N ALA A 695 23.45 -20.34 -11.47
CA ALA A 695 24.18 -21.27 -12.34
C ALA A 695 24.19 -20.75 -13.79
N PRO A 696 25.33 -20.83 -14.53
CA PRO A 696 25.41 -20.37 -15.92
C PRO A 696 24.36 -21.02 -16.82
N SER A 697 23.97 -22.25 -16.51
CA SER A 697 22.89 -22.97 -17.19
C SER A 697 21.51 -22.42 -16.90
N LYS A 698 21.38 -21.47 -15.99
CA LYS A 698 20.09 -20.93 -15.46
C LYS A 698 19.14 -21.98 -14.90
N ARG A 699 19.65 -23.19 -14.61
CA ARG A 699 18.82 -24.26 -14.06
C ARG A 699 18.48 -24.05 -12.59
N TRP A 700 19.33 -23.39 -11.83
CA TRP A 700 19.11 -23.12 -10.42
C TRP A 700 19.89 -21.89 -9.95
N GLY A 701 19.45 -21.32 -8.87
CA GLY A 701 20.16 -20.24 -8.21
C GLY A 701 19.76 -20.14 -6.74
N ILE A 702 20.64 -19.54 -5.97
CA ILE A 702 20.48 -19.32 -4.53
C ILE A 702 20.90 -17.91 -4.16
N ASN A 703 20.19 -17.27 -3.22
CA ASN A 703 20.51 -15.95 -2.70
C ASN A 703 20.39 -15.93 -1.19
N ALA A 704 21.43 -15.45 -0.53
CA ALA A 704 21.46 -15.17 0.89
C ALA A 704 21.35 -13.65 1.10
N TYR A 705 20.53 -13.24 2.07
CA TYR A 705 20.36 -11.84 2.45
C TYR A 705 20.64 -11.67 3.93
N LEU A 706 21.41 -10.65 4.28
CA LEU A 706 21.62 -10.19 5.63
C LEU A 706 21.06 -8.77 5.74
N THR A 707 19.99 -8.60 6.51
CA THR A 707 19.38 -7.29 6.76
C THR A 707 19.70 -6.83 8.16
N HIS A 708 20.34 -5.67 8.28
CA HIS A 708 20.58 -5.01 9.56
C HIS A 708 19.76 -3.73 9.65
N THR A 709 19.06 -3.54 10.77
CA THR A 709 18.33 -2.31 11.09
C THR A 709 18.76 -1.82 12.46
N ALA A 710 19.08 -0.55 12.56
CA ALA A 710 19.52 0.07 13.81
C ALA A 710 18.35 0.28 14.79
N ALA A 711 18.67 0.64 16.03
CA ALA A 711 17.66 0.97 17.02
C ALA A 711 17.03 2.35 16.74
N LYS A 712 15.73 2.47 16.99
CA LYS A 712 15.04 3.77 17.10
C LYS A 712 15.28 4.33 18.50
N LYS A 713 15.89 5.51 18.59
CA LYS A 713 16.19 6.15 19.88
C LYS A 713 14.99 6.97 20.36
N PRO A 714 14.76 7.10 21.67
CA PRO A 714 13.76 8.03 22.21
C PRO A 714 13.95 9.48 21.74
N SER A 715 15.20 9.94 21.61
CA SER A 715 15.54 11.26 21.07
C SER A 715 15.12 11.50 19.62
N ASP A 716 14.82 10.43 18.86
CA ASP A 716 14.40 10.48 17.46
C ASP A 716 12.87 10.44 17.32
N THR A 717 12.15 10.62 18.42
CA THR A 717 10.69 10.60 18.49
C THR A 717 10.15 11.79 19.27
N VAL A 718 8.92 12.14 18.99
CA VAL A 718 8.11 13.09 19.75
C VAL A 718 6.79 12.44 20.09
N HIS A 719 6.22 12.78 21.24
CA HIS A 719 4.90 12.31 21.61
C HIS A 719 3.85 12.76 20.59
N SER A 720 2.88 11.92 20.35
CA SER A 720 1.85 12.16 19.31
C SER A 720 0.82 13.22 19.71
N SER A 721 0.72 13.55 21.00
CA SER A 721 -0.15 14.61 21.47
C SER A 721 0.66 15.86 21.82
N ASP A 722 0.23 17.02 21.31
CA ASP A 722 0.66 18.32 21.80
C ASP A 722 0.02 18.63 23.18
N ASP A 723 -0.76 17.70 23.73
CA ASP A 723 -1.30 17.77 25.07
C ASP A 723 -0.16 17.52 26.07
N LEU A 724 0.40 18.60 26.54
CA LEU A 724 1.45 18.58 27.58
C LEU A 724 0.97 17.97 28.90
N ASN A 725 -0.35 17.88 29.14
CA ASN A 725 -0.94 17.33 30.35
C ASN A 725 -1.13 15.80 30.27
N ASN A 726 -1.16 15.24 29.06
CA ASN A 726 -1.26 13.81 28.84
C ASN A 726 -0.44 13.37 27.62
N PRO A 727 0.88 13.50 27.65
CA PRO A 727 1.72 13.06 26.58
C PRO A 727 1.66 11.53 26.50
N TRP A 728 1.18 10.99 25.35
CA TRP A 728 1.22 9.55 25.11
C TRP A 728 2.62 9.12 24.68
N PRO A 729 3.42 8.50 25.55
CA PRO A 729 4.73 7.99 25.19
C PRO A 729 4.58 6.72 24.33
N PHE A 730 5.46 6.51 23.35
CA PHE A 730 5.54 5.22 22.67
C PHE A 730 5.81 4.12 23.71
N ALA A 731 4.99 3.07 23.68
CA ALA A 731 5.10 1.95 24.63
C ALA A 731 6.50 1.30 24.60
N LYS A 732 7.16 1.34 23.44
CA LYS A 732 8.50 0.80 23.22
C LYS A 732 9.17 1.40 22.00
N HIS A 733 10.50 1.50 22.00
CA HIS A 733 11.33 1.80 20.84
C HIS A 733 11.97 0.52 20.31
N SER A 734 12.10 0.39 18.98
CA SER A 734 12.71 -0.79 18.39
C SER A 734 14.21 -0.86 18.72
N LYS A 735 14.68 -2.02 19.18
CA LYS A 735 16.11 -2.32 19.31
C LYS A 735 16.69 -2.67 17.95
N ALA A 736 18.00 -2.56 17.81
CA ALA A 736 18.68 -3.03 16.61
C ALA A 736 18.50 -4.55 16.42
N TYR A 737 18.34 -4.96 15.18
CA TYR A 737 18.23 -6.37 14.82
C TYR A 737 18.95 -6.67 13.51
N THR A 738 19.33 -7.94 13.36
CA THR A 738 19.90 -8.50 12.15
C THR A 738 19.15 -9.77 11.79
N LEU A 739 18.73 -9.87 10.52
CA LEU A 739 17.99 -11.00 9.97
C LEU A 739 18.82 -11.67 8.89
N PHE A 740 18.65 -12.98 8.78
CA PHE A 740 19.24 -13.78 7.73
C PHE A 740 18.14 -14.52 6.98
N ASP A 741 18.07 -14.31 5.66
CA ASP A 741 17.11 -14.95 4.76
C ASP A 741 17.86 -15.70 3.65
N LEU A 742 17.28 -16.81 3.18
CA LEU A 742 17.79 -17.61 2.08
C LEU A 742 16.67 -17.88 1.08
N THR A 743 16.91 -17.61 -0.19
CA THR A 743 15.96 -17.91 -1.26
C THR A 743 16.63 -18.64 -2.40
N GLY A 744 15.90 -19.44 -3.14
CA GLY A 744 16.46 -20.13 -4.29
C GLY A 744 15.38 -20.58 -5.27
N TYR A 745 15.82 -20.97 -6.44
CA TYR A 745 14.97 -21.54 -7.47
C TYR A 745 15.63 -22.69 -8.20
N VAL A 746 14.79 -23.55 -8.74
CA VAL A 746 15.19 -24.65 -9.64
C VAL A 746 14.23 -24.69 -10.83
N ASN A 747 14.78 -24.69 -12.05
CA ASN A 747 14.05 -24.91 -13.30
C ASN A 747 14.07 -26.39 -13.63
N LEU A 748 12.93 -27.06 -13.56
CA LEU A 748 12.75 -28.47 -13.85
C LEU A 748 12.29 -28.63 -15.31
N GLY A 749 13.26 -28.84 -16.19
CA GLY A 749 13.03 -28.76 -17.62
C GLY A 749 12.71 -27.35 -18.09
N LYS A 750 11.95 -27.25 -19.19
CA LYS A 750 11.58 -25.95 -19.79
C LYS A 750 10.26 -25.37 -19.28
N TYR A 751 9.46 -26.17 -18.59
CA TYR A 751 8.11 -25.81 -18.22
C TYR A 751 7.93 -25.43 -16.76
N PHE A 752 8.69 -26.02 -15.84
CA PHE A 752 8.44 -25.89 -14.41
C PHE A 752 9.55 -25.09 -13.72
N THR A 753 9.14 -24.20 -12.83
CA THR A 753 10.04 -23.50 -11.92
C THR A 753 9.55 -23.68 -10.49
N LEU A 754 10.38 -24.27 -9.64
CA LEU A 754 10.17 -24.32 -8.19
C LEU A 754 11.00 -23.22 -7.54
N ARG A 755 10.39 -22.46 -6.63
CA ARG A 755 11.08 -21.46 -5.79
C ARG A 755 10.80 -21.75 -4.33
N ALA A 756 11.81 -21.56 -3.50
CA ALA A 756 11.71 -21.71 -2.06
C ALA A 756 12.43 -20.57 -1.34
N GLY A 757 11.94 -20.20 -0.17
CA GLY A 757 12.57 -19.20 0.69
C GLY A 757 12.42 -19.55 2.15
N ALA A 758 13.47 -19.29 2.92
CA ALA A 758 13.52 -19.36 4.36
C ALA A 758 13.84 -17.96 4.89
N TYR A 759 12.95 -17.39 5.66
CA TYR A 759 13.05 -16.02 6.16
C TYR A 759 13.25 -16.01 7.67
N ASN A 760 14.03 -15.05 8.16
CA ASN A 760 14.43 -14.97 9.57
C ASN A 760 14.93 -16.35 10.09
N ILE A 761 15.90 -16.94 9.40
CA ILE A 761 16.41 -18.30 9.68
C ILE A 761 16.89 -18.43 11.12
N GLY A 762 17.51 -17.37 11.66
CA GLY A 762 17.93 -17.29 13.07
C GLY A 762 16.78 -17.26 14.07
N ASN A 763 15.53 -17.22 13.62
CA ASN A 763 14.33 -17.11 14.46
C ASN A 763 14.41 -15.95 15.46
N LYS A 764 14.99 -14.82 15.03
CA LYS A 764 15.17 -13.62 15.85
C LYS A 764 13.81 -13.05 16.24
N LYS A 765 13.63 -12.76 17.52
CA LYS A 765 12.52 -11.96 18.04
C LYS A 765 12.90 -10.48 17.86
N TYR A 766 12.09 -9.73 17.12
CA TYR A 766 12.32 -8.31 16.86
C TYR A 766 10.99 -7.58 16.62
N TYR A 767 11.06 -6.27 16.71
CA TYR A 767 9.97 -5.36 16.38
C TYR A 767 10.46 -4.41 15.28
N THR A 768 9.63 -4.17 14.27
CA THR A 768 9.85 -3.04 13.37
C THR A 768 9.44 -1.75 14.06
N TRP A 769 10.02 -0.63 13.67
CA TRP A 769 9.55 0.67 14.16
C TRP A 769 8.12 0.95 13.70
N GLU A 770 7.77 0.55 12.48
CA GLU A 770 6.42 0.70 11.93
C GLU A 770 5.36 0.00 12.79
N SER A 771 5.64 -1.23 13.24
CA SER A 771 4.76 -1.97 14.14
C SER A 771 4.59 -1.27 15.48
N LEU A 772 5.69 -0.83 16.10
CA LEU A 772 5.65 -0.19 17.41
C LEU A 772 4.98 1.20 17.37
N ARG A 773 5.21 1.99 16.32
CA ARG A 773 4.55 3.30 16.17
C ARG A 773 3.07 3.19 15.84
N SER A 774 2.59 2.02 15.45
CA SER A 774 1.16 1.75 15.23
C SER A 774 0.38 1.51 16.51
N ILE A 775 1.04 1.30 17.66
CA ILE A 775 0.40 1.11 18.96
C ILE A 775 -0.21 2.43 19.40
N ARG A 776 -1.45 2.38 19.89
CA ARG A 776 -2.26 3.55 20.25
C ARG A 776 -2.77 3.46 21.69
N GLU A 777 -3.07 4.62 22.23
CA GLU A 777 -3.71 4.74 23.55
C GLU A 777 -5.17 4.24 23.53
N PHE A 778 -5.85 4.48 22.42
CA PHE A 778 -7.26 4.19 22.22
C PHE A 778 -7.47 3.03 21.24
N GLY A 779 -8.68 2.51 21.20
CA GLY A 779 -9.06 1.39 20.35
C GLY A 779 -8.83 0.04 21.00
N THR A 780 -8.99 -1.03 20.25
CA THR A 780 -8.91 -2.39 20.76
C THR A 780 -7.76 -3.19 20.18
N VAL A 781 -7.52 -3.06 18.88
CA VAL A 781 -6.59 -3.92 18.14
C VAL A 781 -5.13 -3.50 18.31
N ASN A 782 -4.86 -2.19 18.20
CA ASN A 782 -3.51 -1.63 18.28
C ASN A 782 -3.19 -1.04 19.66
N ARG A 783 -3.85 -1.52 20.69
CA ARG A 783 -3.68 -1.08 22.07
C ARG A 783 -2.92 -2.12 22.88
N VAL A 784 -2.10 -1.67 23.79
CA VAL A 784 -1.49 -2.46 24.87
C VAL A 784 -1.98 -1.93 26.21
N ASP A 785 -1.70 -2.62 27.29
CA ASP A 785 -1.97 -2.08 28.63
C ASP A 785 -1.16 -0.80 28.87
N ASN A 786 -1.82 0.30 29.18
CA ASN A 786 -1.23 1.63 29.26
C ASN A 786 -0.22 1.78 30.42
N LYS A 787 -0.33 0.98 31.46
CA LYS A 787 0.52 1.07 32.66
C LYS A 787 1.69 0.09 32.61
N THR A 788 1.41 -1.15 32.22
CA THR A 788 2.40 -2.24 32.26
C THR A 788 3.01 -2.54 30.90
N HIS A 789 2.42 -2.02 29.81
CA HIS A 789 2.71 -2.34 28.42
C HIS A 789 2.53 -3.85 28.12
N ALA A 790 1.78 -4.58 28.92
CA ALA A 790 1.43 -5.96 28.65
C ALA A 790 0.68 -6.07 27.30
N GLY A 791 0.94 -7.12 26.56
CA GLY A 791 0.42 -7.31 25.20
C GLY A 791 1.32 -6.79 24.08
N ILE A 792 2.44 -6.13 24.40
CA ILE A 792 3.37 -5.62 23.40
C ILE A 792 3.99 -6.74 22.54
N GLU A 793 4.06 -7.95 23.10
CA GLU A 793 4.56 -9.14 22.39
C GLU A 793 3.78 -9.44 21.11
N ARG A 794 2.50 -9.04 21.06
CA ARG A 794 1.63 -9.15 19.88
C ARG A 794 2.17 -8.43 18.65
N PHE A 795 2.97 -7.41 18.86
CA PHE A 795 3.55 -6.55 17.82
C PHE A 795 4.95 -7.01 17.37
N THR A 796 5.44 -8.16 17.84
CA THR A 796 6.66 -8.74 17.29
C THR A 796 6.44 -9.18 15.86
N SER A 797 7.47 -9.02 15.03
CA SER A 797 7.46 -9.53 13.66
C SER A 797 7.45 -11.06 13.64
N PRO A 798 7.10 -11.69 12.51
CA PRO A 798 7.11 -13.13 12.38
C PRO A 798 8.48 -13.73 12.73
N GLY A 799 8.47 -14.92 13.34
CA GLY A 799 9.66 -15.75 13.51
C GLY A 799 10.11 -16.35 12.18
N ARG A 800 10.85 -17.47 12.26
CA ARG A 800 11.24 -18.21 11.06
C ARG A 800 10.01 -18.62 10.26
N SER A 801 10.06 -18.36 8.93
CA SER A 801 8.97 -18.73 8.02
C SER A 801 9.53 -19.25 6.70
N TYR A 802 8.73 -20.09 6.01
CA TYR A 802 9.09 -20.70 4.75
C TYR A 802 8.05 -20.41 3.69
N ASN A 803 8.51 -20.05 2.50
CA ASN A 803 7.66 -19.83 1.33
C ASN A 803 8.04 -20.81 0.23
N PHE A 804 7.04 -21.25 -0.53
CA PHE A 804 7.22 -22.14 -1.67
C PHE A 804 6.31 -21.71 -2.81
N THR A 805 6.80 -21.71 -4.05
CA THR A 805 5.99 -21.51 -5.25
C THR A 805 6.39 -22.50 -6.34
N LEU A 806 5.41 -23.07 -6.99
CA LEU A 806 5.57 -23.88 -8.21
C LEU A 806 4.85 -23.17 -9.35
N GLU A 807 5.55 -22.97 -10.45
CA GLU A 807 5.04 -22.34 -11.65
C GLU A 807 5.25 -23.27 -12.85
N ALA A 808 4.21 -23.45 -13.66
CA ALA A 808 4.25 -24.13 -14.93
C ALA A 808 3.93 -23.15 -16.06
N LYS A 809 4.70 -23.16 -17.15
CA LYS A 809 4.54 -22.29 -18.33
C LYS A 809 4.52 -23.13 -19.61
N PHE A 810 3.50 -22.92 -20.45
CA PHE A 810 3.28 -23.60 -21.71
C PHE A 810 3.19 -22.67 -22.90
#